data_0764f3d3df46b11d08b1f5ee8c90aa83
#
_entry.id   0764f3d3df46b11d08b1f5ee8c90aa83
#
_cell.length_a   1.000
_cell.length_b   1.000
_cell.length_c   1.000
_cell.angle_alpha   90.00
_cell.angle_beta   90.00
_cell.angle_gamma   90.00
#
_symmetry.space_group_name_H-M   'P 1'
#
loop_
_entity.id
_entity.type
_entity.pdbx_description
1 polymer ?
#
loop_
_entity_poly.entity_id
_entity_poly.type
_entity_poly.pdbx_seq_one_letter_code
_entity_poly.pdbx_strand_id
1 'polypeptide(L)'
;MKTLKYLLVTMLLLGVCSLTYSQKLSLGIFPEPQEVTISSQTYAPPHGYALRGINDPDADAVRLLKEALPFAKSGKSLPLEIKKLKDKAPEMQRSGAYTLAITKKGITIGIVDDNSLFYAAQTLKQLAKYDEGKKILPLCSIKDYPDVLFRGTVEGFYGQPWSHADRIEQIRFYGRIKLNTYIYGPKDDPYHSSPNWRKPYPAEEAEHIKELAKEAAHNKVNFVWAIHPGQDIQWNLTDSMNILSKFEKMYDLGVRSFAVFFDDISGEGARPEKQAGLLNYIHKEFITKKNDVQPLIMCPTEYNRSWAKTDYLDILGTQLDPAIQIMWTGDRVVADITKEGVEWVNNRIRRPAYIWWNFPVSDYCQDHLLMGAAYGLDTQAAGTMTGFVSNPMEYAEASKVAIFGVGMYTWNIENYDPTQAWKDACDFIMPEASMAFRIFCEHNCDPGPNGHQYRREESANYVAPIQTFLTGYKKNTFPEQSANLLGTLFAQITASPSMIYSQSPNKRLIEQINPWLIQFEFLGKAGTSALHMAHAWYEKDRSYTWQRYLETSALLDSMKLINRTLNQKAQPKGVKVGSKVLHPFIVDLYRQTGRNLLSTDGIAPDEVKVSIPSIFTNIDQLKSQPCAEGDNTVGYVPLFEVVKVQPNQYLGIGWEIQKEAESFCFNLPKSNQPGRVFEWSADGKSWSLIPHVSTENAKDTIRTIDPKARYIRMRNNSDQQMELYVLGFTATTKQDPQINEALMMYDMNLDTYKNLNPGEMIHIKCDDINAVSFFLSGSNENLVSITGLSQDGEKNIVYQGNVGYIKLNKTMFEDFSSLEITTIGKESIHIHQIVRE
;
A
#
# COMPACT_ATOMS: atom_id res chain seq x y z
N MET A 1 13.41 55.41 -18.06
CA MET A 1 12.52 55.62 -16.89
C MET A 1 11.08 55.13 -17.07
N LYS A 2 10.52 54.98 -18.25
CA LYS A 2 9.15 54.44 -18.46
C LYS A 2 9.07 52.93 -18.46
N THR A 3 10.13 52.21 -18.86
CA THR A 3 10.21 50.75 -18.86
C THR A 3 10.35 50.12 -17.49
N LEU A 4 10.91 50.83 -16.53
CA LEU A 4 11.08 50.33 -15.13
C LEU A 4 9.79 50.39 -14.31
N LYS A 5 8.83 51.28 -14.69
CA LYS A 5 7.51 51.38 -14.04
C LYS A 5 6.55 50.25 -14.43
N TYR A 6 6.68 49.73 -15.65
CA TYR A 6 5.84 48.61 -16.07
C TYR A 6 6.30 47.28 -15.46
N LEU A 7 7.62 47.09 -15.20
CA LEU A 7 8.12 45.92 -14.52
C LEU A 7 7.71 45.81 -13.05
N LEU A 8 7.59 46.98 -12.36
CA LEU A 8 7.15 47.02 -10.95
C LEU A 8 5.63 46.81 -10.80
N VAL A 9 4.83 47.21 -11.78
CA VAL A 9 3.37 47.03 -11.76
C VAL A 9 3.00 45.60 -12.16
N THR A 10 3.78 44.98 -13.02
CA THR A 10 3.58 43.55 -13.38
C THR A 10 4.01 42.62 -12.24
N MET A 11 5.01 42.99 -11.44
CA MET A 11 5.36 42.22 -10.22
C MET A 11 4.36 42.40 -9.07
N LEU A 12 3.63 43.55 -8.99
CA LEU A 12 2.57 43.77 -8.00
C LEU A 12 1.23 43.12 -8.38
N LEU A 13 1.00 42.81 -9.66
CA LEU A 13 -0.22 42.15 -10.14
C LEU A 13 -0.09 40.60 -10.19
N LEU A 14 1.12 40.04 -10.11
CA LEU A 14 1.38 38.60 -9.96
C LEU A 14 1.41 38.15 -8.48
N GLY A 15 1.28 39.08 -7.54
CA GLY A 15 1.29 38.81 -6.11
C GLY A 15 -0.08 38.63 -5.43
N VAL A 16 -1.20 38.60 -6.17
CA VAL A 16 -2.56 38.59 -5.57
C VAL A 16 -3.45 37.46 -6.10
N CYS A 17 -2.84 36.35 -6.53
CA CYS A 17 -3.58 35.07 -6.67
C CYS A 17 -2.84 33.95 -5.95
N SER A 18 -2.35 34.21 -4.75
CA SER A 18 -2.18 33.16 -3.77
C SER A 18 -3.58 32.85 -3.26
N LEU A 19 -4.19 31.80 -3.77
CA LEU A 19 -5.20 31.05 -3.03
C LEU A 19 -4.53 30.70 -1.68
N THR A 20 -4.82 31.50 -0.67
CA THR A 20 -4.55 31.16 0.71
C THR A 20 -5.42 29.95 1.07
N TYR A 21 -4.97 28.76 0.68
CA TYR A 21 -5.21 27.61 1.53
C TYR A 21 -4.51 27.97 2.84
N SER A 22 -5.29 28.41 3.82
CA SER A 22 -4.85 28.50 5.20
C SER A 22 -4.50 27.06 5.59
N GLN A 23 -3.23 26.67 5.43
CA GLN A 23 -2.74 25.46 6.09
C GLN A 23 -2.99 25.69 7.58
N LYS A 24 -3.93 24.93 8.14
CA LYS A 24 -4.15 24.85 9.58
C LYS A 24 -2.81 24.41 10.18
N LEU A 25 -2.07 25.32 10.80
CA LEU A 25 -0.79 24.97 11.42
C LEU A 25 -1.08 23.93 12.49
N SER A 26 -0.48 22.76 12.37
CA SER A 26 -0.55 21.72 13.39
C SER A 26 -0.09 22.30 14.72
N LEU A 27 -0.92 22.16 15.76
CA LEU A 27 -0.59 22.63 17.11
C LEU A 27 0.50 21.78 17.76
N GLY A 28 0.89 20.65 17.15
CA GLY A 28 1.83 19.68 17.73
C GLY A 28 1.26 18.96 18.95
N ILE A 29 -0.07 18.90 19.07
CA ILE A 29 -0.82 18.16 20.10
C ILE A 29 -1.60 17.06 19.38
N PHE A 30 -1.36 15.83 19.75
CA PHE A 30 -1.97 14.65 19.12
C PHE A 30 -2.64 13.73 20.15
N PRO A 31 -3.92 13.42 19.96
CA PRO A 31 -4.89 13.98 19.02
C PRO A 31 -5.14 15.48 19.23
N GLU A 32 -5.60 16.17 18.15
CA GLU A 32 -5.99 17.59 18.24
C GLU A 32 -7.14 17.73 19.23
N PRO A 33 -7.01 18.62 20.24
CA PRO A 33 -8.07 18.80 21.24
C PRO A 33 -9.37 19.34 20.63
N GLN A 34 -10.50 19.06 21.27
CA GLN A 34 -11.81 19.57 20.87
C GLN A 34 -11.88 21.09 20.89
N GLU A 35 -11.41 21.69 21.98
CA GLU A 35 -11.33 23.15 22.10
C GLU A 35 -9.97 23.56 22.65
N VAL A 36 -9.29 24.46 21.97
CA VAL A 36 -7.97 24.92 22.38
C VAL A 36 -7.77 26.40 22.11
N THR A 37 -7.23 27.13 23.11
CA THR A 37 -6.72 28.48 22.95
C THR A 37 -5.27 28.50 23.39
N ILE A 38 -4.34 28.77 22.48
CA ILE A 38 -2.91 28.83 22.76
C ILE A 38 -2.39 30.24 22.50
N SER A 39 -1.68 30.80 23.51
CA SER A 39 -0.96 32.06 23.36
C SER A 39 0.40 31.85 22.70
N SER A 40 0.88 32.82 21.96
CA SER A 40 2.28 32.89 21.51
C SER A 40 3.28 33.08 22.65
N GLN A 41 2.82 33.43 23.86
CA GLN A 41 3.67 33.58 25.03
C GLN A 41 4.00 32.23 25.62
N THR A 42 5.29 31.98 25.84
CA THR A 42 5.80 30.82 26.60
C THR A 42 6.21 31.23 28.01
N TYR A 43 6.22 30.26 28.90
CA TYR A 43 6.61 30.48 30.29
C TYR A 43 7.50 29.33 30.80
N ALA A 44 8.63 29.70 31.41
CA ALA A 44 9.50 28.80 32.12
C ALA A 44 9.34 29.07 33.64
N PRO A 45 8.86 28.07 34.43
CA PRO A 45 8.70 28.30 35.87
C PRO A 45 10.07 28.36 36.55
N PRO A 46 10.34 29.44 37.29
CA PRO A 46 11.67 29.65 37.88
C PRO A 46 12.03 28.63 38.98
N HIS A 47 11.04 28.04 39.64
CA HIS A 47 11.20 27.12 40.76
C HIS A 47 10.54 25.78 40.56
N GLY A 48 10.00 25.50 39.36
CA GLY A 48 9.26 24.28 39.07
C GLY A 48 7.86 24.22 39.67
N TYR A 49 7.21 23.06 39.52
CA TYR A 49 5.83 22.82 39.97
C TYR A 49 5.79 21.92 41.22
N ALA A 50 4.72 22.02 42.01
CA ALA A 50 4.36 21.08 43.06
C ALA A 50 2.93 20.60 42.87
N LEU A 51 2.73 19.28 42.96
CA LEU A 51 1.43 18.62 42.82
C LEU A 51 0.55 18.98 43.99
N ARG A 52 -0.75 19.30 43.72
CA ARG A 52 -1.78 19.60 44.71
C ARG A 52 -3.14 19.10 44.23
N GLY A 53 -4.09 18.96 45.13
CA GLY A 53 -5.50 18.83 44.82
C GLY A 53 -6.12 17.52 45.20
N ILE A 54 -5.83 16.42 44.53
CA ILE A 54 -6.41 15.10 44.88
C ILE A 54 -5.43 14.24 45.69
N ASN A 55 -5.99 13.40 46.53
CA ASN A 55 -5.23 12.37 47.24
C ASN A 55 -5.05 11.17 46.29
N ASP A 56 -3.86 10.58 46.33
CA ASP A 56 -3.53 9.37 45.57
C ASP A 56 -3.84 9.45 44.04
N PRO A 57 -3.21 10.40 43.29
CA PRO A 57 -3.38 10.48 41.85
C PRO A 57 -2.72 9.28 41.15
N ASP A 58 -3.25 8.91 39.98
CA ASP A 58 -2.71 7.82 39.15
C ASP A 58 -1.19 7.90 38.98
N ALA A 59 -0.51 6.82 39.37
CA ALA A 59 0.97 6.81 39.40
C ALA A 59 1.61 6.96 38.01
N ASP A 60 0.99 6.41 36.94
CA ASP A 60 1.49 6.50 35.58
C ASP A 60 1.34 7.91 35.02
N ALA A 61 0.21 8.57 35.30
CA ALA A 61 0.02 9.96 34.95
C ALA A 61 1.03 10.87 35.69
N VAL A 62 1.27 10.62 36.99
CA VAL A 62 2.27 11.38 37.77
C VAL A 62 3.66 11.16 37.21
N ARG A 63 4.02 9.96 36.79
CA ARG A 63 5.29 9.68 36.09
C ARG A 63 5.42 10.55 34.83
N LEU A 64 4.41 10.56 33.96
CA LEU A 64 4.39 11.40 32.75
C LEU A 64 4.50 12.89 33.05
N LEU A 65 3.80 13.38 34.08
CA LEU A 65 3.89 14.76 34.54
C LEU A 65 5.33 15.12 34.97
N LYS A 66 6.01 14.22 35.68
CA LYS A 66 7.41 14.40 36.10
C LYS A 66 8.38 14.39 34.90
N GLU A 67 8.08 13.59 33.87
CA GLU A 67 8.85 13.62 32.62
C GLU A 67 8.63 14.93 31.85
N ALA A 68 7.38 15.41 31.80
CA ALA A 68 7.00 16.62 31.05
C ALA A 68 7.45 17.92 31.72
N LEU A 69 7.39 18.01 33.05
CA LEU A 69 7.50 19.26 33.78
C LEU A 69 8.71 19.26 34.75
N PRO A 70 9.28 20.44 35.04
CA PRO A 70 10.23 20.60 36.12
C PRO A 70 9.48 20.61 37.48
N PHE A 71 9.73 19.63 38.33
CA PHE A 71 9.21 19.59 39.69
C PHE A 71 10.19 20.26 40.67
N ALA A 72 9.63 21.02 41.61
CA ALA A 72 10.39 21.69 42.65
C ALA A 72 10.99 20.65 43.64
N LYS A 73 12.28 20.79 43.95
CA LYS A 73 12.97 19.92 44.92
C LYS A 73 12.66 20.35 46.39
N SER A 74 12.48 21.64 46.63
CA SER A 74 12.13 22.22 47.93
C SER A 74 11.81 23.71 47.76
N GLY A 75 11.09 24.33 48.67
CA GLY A 75 10.87 25.75 48.76
C GLY A 75 9.72 26.31 47.90
N LYS A 76 9.92 27.47 47.27
CA LYS A 76 8.90 28.08 46.41
C LYS A 76 8.61 27.28 45.16
N SER A 77 7.32 27.01 44.88
CA SER A 77 6.88 26.26 43.68
C SER A 77 5.55 26.80 43.19
N LEU A 78 5.29 26.65 41.88
CA LEU A 78 3.97 26.92 41.33
C LEU A 78 3.05 25.67 41.52
N PRO A 79 1.74 25.89 41.76
CA PRO A 79 0.81 24.76 41.87
C PRO A 79 0.62 24.05 40.50
N LEU A 80 0.68 22.73 40.52
CA LEU A 80 0.08 21.84 39.57
C LEU A 80 -1.17 21.25 40.26
N GLU A 81 -2.30 21.89 40.06
CA GLU A 81 -3.54 21.57 40.78
C GLU A 81 -4.37 20.57 39.95
N ILE A 82 -4.67 19.41 40.54
CA ILE A 82 -5.57 18.41 39.96
C ILE A 82 -6.87 18.44 40.76
N LYS A 83 -8.01 18.55 40.05
CA LYS A 83 -9.34 18.63 40.70
C LYS A 83 -10.41 17.92 39.88
N LYS A 84 -11.47 17.48 40.55
CA LYS A 84 -12.64 16.91 39.86
C LYS A 84 -13.25 17.96 38.93
N LEU A 85 -13.60 17.50 37.72
CA LEU A 85 -14.26 18.34 36.73
C LEU A 85 -15.66 18.73 37.19
N LYS A 86 -16.02 19.99 37.01
CA LYS A 86 -17.33 20.54 37.45
C LYS A 86 -18.31 20.66 36.26
N ASP A 87 -17.79 20.66 35.02
CA ASP A 87 -18.62 20.72 33.84
C ASP A 87 -19.49 19.46 33.76
N LYS A 88 -20.81 19.65 33.58
CA LYS A 88 -21.79 18.55 33.53
C LYS A 88 -22.29 18.26 32.10
N ALA A 89 -21.72 18.90 31.09
CA ALA A 89 -22.03 18.58 29.71
C ALA A 89 -21.74 17.07 29.45
N PRO A 90 -22.62 16.35 28.74
CA PRO A 90 -22.49 14.90 28.58
C PRO A 90 -21.13 14.45 28.05
N GLU A 91 -20.58 15.18 27.10
CA GLU A 91 -19.27 14.93 26.49
C GLU A 91 -18.14 15.04 27.53
N MET A 92 -18.26 15.97 28.47
CA MET A 92 -17.31 16.20 29.57
C MET A 92 -17.46 15.21 30.74
N GLN A 93 -18.42 14.31 30.69
CA GLN A 93 -18.55 13.19 31.64
C GLN A 93 -18.00 11.87 31.06
N ARG A 94 -17.57 11.88 29.84
CA ARG A 94 -16.94 10.69 29.19
C ARG A 94 -15.62 10.37 29.85
N SER A 95 -15.30 9.07 29.95
CA SER A 95 -13.98 8.62 30.42
C SER A 95 -12.87 9.25 29.57
N GLY A 96 -11.87 9.82 30.21
CA GLY A 96 -10.76 10.51 29.55
C GLY A 96 -10.99 11.99 29.23
N ALA A 97 -12.18 12.55 29.47
CA ALA A 97 -12.43 13.97 29.29
C ALA A 97 -11.69 14.82 30.35
N TYR A 98 -11.07 15.93 29.93
CA TYR A 98 -10.31 16.79 30.83
C TYR A 98 -10.36 18.26 30.41
N THR A 99 -10.01 19.13 31.36
CA THR A 99 -9.63 20.51 31.10
C THR A 99 -8.19 20.75 31.53
N LEU A 100 -7.46 21.58 30.79
CA LEU A 100 -6.08 21.96 31.09
C LEU A 100 -5.91 23.47 30.92
N ALA A 101 -5.47 24.14 31.98
CA ALA A 101 -5.15 25.56 31.91
C ALA A 101 -3.70 25.80 32.39
N ILE A 102 -2.88 26.39 31.51
CA ILE A 102 -1.49 26.75 31.78
C ILE A 102 -1.41 28.27 31.85
N THR A 103 -1.03 28.78 33.04
CA THR A 103 -0.92 30.22 33.33
C THR A 103 0.42 30.52 33.99
N LYS A 104 0.79 31.83 34.09
CA LYS A 104 1.98 32.24 34.86
C LYS A 104 1.86 31.95 36.36
N LYS A 105 0.61 31.64 36.87
CA LYS A 105 0.35 31.34 38.30
C LYS A 105 0.39 29.84 38.59
N GLY A 106 0.44 28.99 37.57
CA GLY A 106 0.43 27.54 37.73
C GLY A 106 -0.37 26.81 36.66
N ILE A 107 -0.49 25.52 36.82
CA ILE A 107 -1.24 24.61 35.93
C ILE A 107 -2.44 24.07 36.70
N THR A 108 -3.61 24.06 36.06
CA THR A 108 -4.81 23.42 36.59
C THR A 108 -5.30 22.36 35.62
N ILE A 109 -5.54 21.12 36.15
CA ILE A 109 -6.09 20.00 35.40
C ILE A 109 -7.43 19.61 36.05
N GLY A 110 -8.53 19.69 35.27
CA GLY A 110 -9.82 19.15 35.68
C GLY A 110 -10.00 17.76 35.10
N ILE A 111 -10.40 16.77 35.91
CA ILE A 111 -10.48 15.35 35.51
C ILE A 111 -11.82 14.72 35.91
N VAL A 112 -12.25 13.73 35.14
CA VAL A 112 -13.37 12.82 35.46
C VAL A 112 -12.85 11.58 36.18
N ASP A 113 -11.80 10.98 35.63
CA ASP A 113 -11.21 9.72 36.06
C ASP A 113 -9.67 9.73 35.86
N ASP A 114 -9.02 8.59 36.10
CA ASP A 114 -7.58 8.41 35.94
C ASP A 114 -7.13 8.51 34.47
N ASN A 115 -7.97 8.08 33.51
CA ASN A 115 -7.70 8.24 32.07
C ASN A 115 -7.60 9.72 31.69
N SER A 116 -8.45 10.57 32.27
CA SER A 116 -8.40 12.03 32.07
C SER A 116 -7.06 12.62 32.48
N LEU A 117 -6.54 12.21 33.65
CA LEU A 117 -5.26 12.69 34.16
C LEU A 117 -4.10 12.22 33.26
N PHE A 118 -4.14 10.95 32.83
CA PHE A 118 -3.14 10.41 31.93
C PHE A 118 -3.11 11.12 30.58
N TYR A 119 -4.27 11.38 29.96
CA TYR A 119 -4.37 12.08 28.69
C TYR A 119 -3.97 13.56 28.80
N ALA A 120 -4.33 14.24 29.88
CA ALA A 120 -3.83 15.58 30.14
C ALA A 120 -2.32 15.63 30.30
N ALA A 121 -1.73 14.62 30.95
CA ALA A 121 -0.28 14.48 31.09
C ALA A 121 0.41 14.22 29.74
N GLN A 122 -0.17 13.42 28.86
CA GLN A 122 0.33 13.25 27.47
C GLN A 122 0.29 14.58 26.69
N THR A 123 -0.80 15.34 26.81
CA THR A 123 -0.90 16.67 26.20
C THR A 123 0.17 17.62 26.73
N LEU A 124 0.39 17.65 28.05
CA LEU A 124 1.46 18.46 28.65
C LEU A 124 2.84 18.04 28.17
N LYS A 125 3.08 16.74 27.98
CA LYS A 125 4.34 16.21 27.46
C LYS A 125 4.61 16.68 26.02
N GLN A 126 3.58 16.75 25.18
CA GLN A 126 3.68 17.25 23.81
C GLN A 126 3.85 18.78 23.75
N LEU A 127 3.23 19.53 24.67
CA LEU A 127 3.36 20.97 24.78
C LEU A 127 4.71 21.43 25.32
N ALA A 128 5.36 20.61 26.16
CA ALA A 128 6.63 20.96 26.78
C ALA A 128 7.77 20.94 25.76
N LYS A 129 8.41 22.10 25.58
CA LYS A 129 9.57 22.27 24.70
C LYS A 129 10.82 22.65 25.54
N TYR A 130 11.98 22.55 24.93
CA TYR A 130 13.22 23.06 25.52
C TYR A 130 13.64 24.34 24.78
N ASP A 131 13.98 25.34 25.56
CA ASP A 131 14.56 26.60 25.09
C ASP A 131 15.72 26.94 26.01
N GLU A 132 16.92 27.12 25.44
CA GLU A 132 18.17 27.35 26.18
C GLU A 132 18.38 26.37 27.38
N GLY A 133 18.03 25.10 27.19
CA GLY A 133 18.15 24.05 28.23
C GLY A 133 17.09 24.09 29.33
N LYS A 134 16.10 25.00 29.23
CA LYS A 134 14.96 25.09 30.16
C LYS A 134 13.71 24.55 29.51
N LYS A 135 12.88 23.86 30.29
CA LYS A 135 11.55 23.46 29.85
C LYS A 135 10.63 24.67 29.85
N ILE A 136 10.00 24.94 28.71
CA ILE A 136 9.03 26.01 28.51
C ILE A 136 7.68 25.42 28.12
N LEU A 137 6.60 26.11 28.47
CA LEU A 137 5.23 25.77 28.12
C LEU A 137 4.53 27.00 27.51
N PRO A 138 3.68 26.84 26.49
CA PRO A 138 2.80 27.87 26.04
C PRO A 138 1.71 28.13 27.10
N LEU A 139 1.29 29.38 27.27
CA LEU A 139 0.08 29.68 28.01
C LEU A 139 -1.12 29.23 27.19
N CYS A 140 -1.99 28.41 27.76
CA CYS A 140 -3.13 27.84 27.01
C CYS A 140 -4.32 27.50 27.93
N SER A 141 -5.47 27.33 27.27
CA SER A 141 -6.66 26.68 27.84
C SER A 141 -7.15 25.62 26.87
N ILE A 142 -7.37 24.41 27.36
CA ILE A 142 -7.83 23.26 26.62
C ILE A 142 -9.05 22.67 27.32
N LYS A 143 -10.09 22.35 26.53
CA LYS A 143 -11.20 21.48 26.91
C LYS A 143 -11.22 20.32 25.93
N ASP A 144 -11.15 19.08 26.42
CA ASP A 144 -10.88 17.94 25.59
C ASP A 144 -11.61 16.67 26.06
N TYR A 145 -12.09 15.90 25.08
CA TYR A 145 -12.80 14.64 25.28
C TYR A 145 -12.78 13.79 24.02
N PRO A 146 -12.89 12.44 24.11
CA PRO A 146 -12.99 11.57 22.95
C PRO A 146 -14.40 11.54 22.37
N ASP A 147 -14.55 11.50 21.05
CA ASP A 147 -15.84 11.26 20.39
C ASP A 147 -16.26 9.80 20.43
N VAL A 148 -15.31 8.87 20.31
CA VAL A 148 -15.55 7.43 20.37
C VAL A 148 -15.05 6.87 21.69
N LEU A 149 -15.86 6.04 22.37
CA LEU A 149 -15.54 5.53 23.70
C LEU A 149 -14.38 4.52 23.69
N PHE A 150 -14.44 3.52 22.80
CA PHE A 150 -13.40 2.49 22.61
C PHE A 150 -12.67 2.72 21.30
N ARG A 151 -11.35 2.94 21.34
CA ARG A 151 -10.54 3.42 20.23
C ARG A 151 -9.23 2.67 20.15
N GLY A 152 -8.90 2.08 19.00
CA GLY A 152 -7.63 1.35 18.91
C GLY A 152 -7.49 0.40 17.73
N THR A 153 -7.02 -0.80 18.01
CA THR A 153 -6.78 -1.81 16.99
C THR A 153 -7.32 -3.18 17.39
N VAL A 154 -7.54 -4.00 16.37
CA VAL A 154 -7.77 -5.44 16.51
C VAL A 154 -6.68 -6.18 15.74
N GLU A 155 -5.89 -7.01 16.41
CA GLU A 155 -4.96 -7.94 15.79
C GLU A 155 -5.75 -9.12 15.25
N GLY A 156 -6.34 -8.97 14.06
CA GLY A 156 -7.25 -9.94 13.45
C GLY A 156 -6.89 -10.29 12.00
N PHE A 157 -5.72 -9.87 11.52
CA PHE A 157 -5.21 -10.13 10.18
C PHE A 157 -4.70 -11.57 10.03
N TYR A 158 -4.69 -12.05 8.79
CA TYR A 158 -3.99 -13.26 8.39
C TYR A 158 -2.53 -12.93 8.02
N GLY A 159 -1.60 -13.86 8.27
CA GLY A 159 -0.17 -13.69 8.00
C GLY A 159 0.68 -13.93 9.23
N GLN A 160 1.84 -13.29 9.31
CA GLN A 160 2.74 -13.41 10.44
C GLN A 160 2.21 -12.57 11.62
N PRO A 161 1.83 -13.17 12.77
CA PRO A 161 1.34 -12.39 13.91
C PRO A 161 2.46 -11.51 14.49
N TRP A 162 2.03 -10.46 15.18
CA TRP A 162 2.98 -9.56 15.83
C TRP A 162 3.78 -10.28 16.91
N SER A 163 5.06 -9.97 16.99
CA SER A 163 5.89 -10.45 18.09
C SER A 163 5.41 -9.86 19.43
N HIS A 164 5.73 -10.53 20.55
CA HIS A 164 5.42 -9.99 21.88
C HIS A 164 5.99 -8.57 22.07
N ALA A 165 7.22 -8.34 21.60
CA ALA A 165 7.84 -7.03 21.64
C ALA A 165 7.12 -5.97 20.77
N ASP A 166 6.58 -6.35 19.60
CA ASP A 166 5.78 -5.46 18.78
C ASP A 166 4.47 -5.08 19.48
N ARG A 167 3.79 -6.03 20.12
CA ARG A 167 2.58 -5.78 20.88
C ARG A 167 2.81 -4.81 22.05
N ILE A 168 3.90 -4.97 22.81
CA ILE A 168 4.30 -4.04 23.87
C ILE A 168 4.50 -2.62 23.31
N GLU A 169 5.23 -2.48 22.21
CA GLU A 169 5.48 -1.16 21.59
C GLU A 169 4.21 -0.54 20.99
N GLN A 170 3.30 -1.34 20.46
CA GLN A 170 1.99 -0.85 20.02
C GLN A 170 1.17 -0.29 21.20
N ILE A 171 1.10 -1.01 22.31
CA ILE A 171 0.38 -0.57 23.51
C ILE A 171 0.95 0.76 24.04
N ARG A 172 2.29 0.90 24.08
CA ARG A 172 2.95 2.16 24.44
C ARG A 172 2.63 3.29 23.49
N PHE A 173 2.62 2.99 22.19
CA PHE A 173 2.26 3.96 21.16
C PHE A 173 0.81 4.43 21.31
N TYR A 174 -0.14 3.51 21.60
CA TYR A 174 -1.55 3.85 21.82
C TYR A 174 -1.71 4.84 22.98
N GLY A 175 -1.08 4.60 24.11
CA GLY A 175 -1.11 5.55 25.24
C GLY A 175 -0.62 6.95 24.87
N ARG A 176 0.39 7.07 23.97
CA ARG A 176 0.94 8.35 23.53
C ARG A 176 -0.02 9.17 22.68
N ILE A 177 -0.92 8.53 21.92
CA ILE A 177 -1.91 9.15 21.05
C ILE A 177 -3.35 8.97 21.54
N LYS A 178 -3.53 8.67 22.82
CA LYS A 178 -4.82 8.55 23.52
C LYS A 178 -5.76 7.47 22.96
N LEU A 179 -5.25 6.47 22.25
CA LEU A 179 -5.98 5.23 21.96
C LEU A 179 -6.06 4.39 23.23
N ASN A 180 -7.18 3.68 23.42
CA ASN A 180 -7.45 2.96 24.67
C ASN A 180 -7.91 1.51 24.49
N THR A 181 -7.72 0.93 23.33
CA THR A 181 -8.18 -0.44 23.06
C THR A 181 -7.17 -1.20 22.20
N TYR A 182 -6.81 -2.40 22.64
CA TYR A 182 -6.09 -3.37 21.85
C TYR A 182 -6.81 -4.70 21.94
N ILE A 183 -7.39 -5.18 20.85
CA ILE A 183 -8.07 -6.47 20.80
C ILE A 183 -7.09 -7.53 20.31
N TYR A 184 -6.78 -8.49 21.17
CA TYR A 184 -5.92 -9.63 20.90
C TYR A 184 -6.75 -10.78 20.33
N GLY A 185 -6.63 -11.02 19.04
CA GLY A 185 -7.35 -12.10 18.33
C GLY A 185 -6.56 -12.60 17.11
N PRO A 186 -5.22 -12.92 17.27
CA PRO A 186 -4.39 -13.35 16.14
C PRO A 186 -4.88 -14.68 15.58
N LYS A 187 -5.04 -14.76 14.27
CA LYS A 187 -5.68 -15.89 13.56
C LYS A 187 -4.96 -17.23 13.70
N ASP A 188 -3.68 -17.23 14.05
CA ASP A 188 -2.84 -18.41 14.21
C ASP A 188 -2.59 -18.80 15.68
N ASP A 189 -3.20 -18.11 16.66
CA ASP A 189 -3.17 -18.54 18.06
C ASP A 189 -4.15 -19.73 18.28
N PRO A 190 -3.64 -20.95 18.47
CA PRO A 190 -4.49 -22.12 18.62
C PRO A 190 -5.24 -22.18 19.98
N TYR A 191 -4.90 -21.30 20.93
CA TYR A 191 -5.54 -21.22 22.24
C TYR A 191 -6.61 -20.13 22.32
N HIS A 192 -6.61 -19.22 21.35
CA HIS A 192 -7.68 -18.27 21.10
C HIS A 192 -8.79 -18.92 20.23
N SER A 193 -8.43 -19.84 19.34
CA SER A 193 -9.33 -20.45 18.35
C SER A 193 -9.28 -21.98 18.39
N SER A 194 -10.00 -22.64 17.45
CA SER A 194 -9.92 -24.08 17.24
C SER A 194 -8.49 -24.48 16.85
N PRO A 195 -7.98 -25.63 17.32
CA PRO A 195 -8.71 -26.65 18.12
C PRO A 195 -8.57 -26.52 19.64
N ASN A 196 -7.76 -25.57 20.14
CA ASN A 196 -7.35 -25.59 21.56
C ASN A 196 -8.00 -24.50 22.43
N TRP A 197 -9.00 -23.77 21.96
CA TRP A 197 -9.66 -22.71 22.72
C TRP A 197 -10.23 -23.19 24.09
N ARG A 198 -10.56 -24.49 24.20
CA ARG A 198 -11.01 -25.12 25.46
C ARG A 198 -9.88 -25.35 26.47
N LYS A 199 -8.61 -25.34 26.01
CA LYS A 199 -7.44 -25.60 26.85
C LYS A 199 -6.87 -24.32 27.45
N PRO A 200 -6.24 -24.38 28.65
CA PRO A 200 -5.47 -23.25 29.15
C PRO A 200 -4.27 -22.96 28.22
N TYR A 201 -3.78 -21.74 28.26
CA TYR A 201 -2.49 -21.43 27.66
C TYR A 201 -1.36 -22.17 28.36
N PRO A 202 -0.29 -22.59 27.66
CA PRO A 202 0.98 -22.94 28.29
C PRO A 202 1.51 -21.81 29.16
N ALA A 203 2.38 -22.14 30.10
CA ALA A 203 2.80 -21.19 31.13
C ALA A 203 3.53 -19.96 30.56
N GLU A 204 4.34 -20.14 29.50
CA GLU A 204 5.09 -19.07 28.85
C GLU A 204 4.15 -18.08 28.14
N GLU A 205 3.22 -18.58 27.34
CA GLU A 205 2.23 -17.74 26.65
C GLU A 205 1.26 -17.07 27.64
N ALA A 206 0.92 -17.73 28.72
CA ALA A 206 0.11 -17.13 29.78
C ALA A 206 0.84 -15.95 30.45
N GLU A 207 2.15 -16.06 30.70
CA GLU A 207 2.95 -14.94 31.23
C GLU A 207 3.04 -13.80 30.23
N HIS A 208 3.20 -14.08 28.92
CA HIS A 208 3.15 -13.05 27.88
C HIS A 208 1.82 -12.29 27.87
N ILE A 209 0.69 -12.99 28.00
CA ILE A 209 -0.64 -12.35 28.10
C ILE A 209 -0.72 -11.45 29.34
N LYS A 210 -0.21 -11.92 30.46
CA LYS A 210 -0.20 -11.15 31.72
C LYS A 210 0.68 -9.90 31.60
N GLU A 211 1.84 -9.99 30.95
CA GLU A 211 2.71 -8.84 30.69
C GLU A 211 2.01 -7.82 29.79
N LEU A 212 1.33 -8.27 28.71
CA LEU A 212 0.54 -7.39 27.83
C LEU A 212 -0.60 -6.70 28.59
N ALA A 213 -1.35 -7.42 29.41
CA ALA A 213 -2.44 -6.85 30.21
C ALA A 213 -1.91 -5.80 31.20
N LYS A 214 -0.75 -6.06 31.82
CA LYS A 214 -0.07 -5.12 32.73
C LYS A 214 0.42 -3.87 31.99
N GLU A 215 1.12 -4.04 30.88
CA GLU A 215 1.61 -2.89 30.07
C GLU A 215 0.44 -2.04 29.56
N ALA A 216 -0.66 -2.69 29.16
CA ALA A 216 -1.87 -2.01 28.73
C ALA A 216 -2.48 -1.15 29.85
N ALA A 217 -2.58 -1.69 31.07
CA ALA A 217 -3.06 -0.94 32.23
C ALA A 217 -2.21 0.31 32.51
N HIS A 218 -0.86 0.20 32.40
CA HIS A 218 0.06 1.32 32.58
C HIS A 218 -0.09 2.42 31.51
N ASN A 219 -0.59 2.07 30.31
CA ASN A 219 -0.82 3.01 29.20
C ASN A 219 -2.30 3.40 29.03
N LYS A 220 -3.17 3.02 29.99
CA LYS A 220 -4.63 3.25 29.94
C LYS A 220 -5.28 2.66 28.69
N VAL A 221 -4.82 1.48 28.29
CA VAL A 221 -5.33 0.70 27.17
C VAL A 221 -6.09 -0.52 27.71
N ASN A 222 -7.30 -0.75 27.24
CA ASN A 222 -8.04 -1.98 27.46
C ASN A 222 -7.43 -3.11 26.64
N PHE A 223 -6.75 -4.03 27.28
CA PHE A 223 -6.33 -5.28 26.64
C PHE A 223 -7.55 -6.20 26.56
N VAL A 224 -8.13 -6.32 25.37
CA VAL A 224 -9.30 -7.16 25.10
C VAL A 224 -8.80 -8.52 24.60
N TRP A 225 -9.04 -9.55 25.39
CA TRP A 225 -8.74 -10.91 24.94
C TRP A 225 -9.96 -11.50 24.23
N ALA A 226 -9.78 -11.91 22.97
CA ALA A 226 -10.85 -12.50 22.17
C ALA A 226 -10.76 -14.02 22.13
N ILE A 227 -11.90 -14.71 21.99
CA ILE A 227 -12.01 -16.15 21.73
C ILE A 227 -12.81 -16.36 20.46
N HIS A 228 -12.39 -17.33 19.62
CA HIS A 228 -13.06 -17.70 18.36
C HIS A 228 -13.47 -19.18 18.40
N PRO A 229 -14.58 -19.55 19.07
CA PRO A 229 -14.98 -20.93 19.25
C PRO A 229 -15.80 -21.49 18.08
N GLY A 230 -16.22 -20.65 17.13
CA GLY A 230 -17.34 -20.89 16.22
C GLY A 230 -17.19 -22.07 15.27
N GLN A 231 -15.98 -22.53 14.96
CA GLN A 231 -15.78 -23.62 14.01
C GLN A 231 -16.14 -24.99 14.58
N ASP A 232 -15.97 -25.21 15.90
CA ASP A 232 -16.12 -26.55 16.50
C ASP A 232 -16.93 -26.57 17.82
N ILE A 233 -17.58 -25.45 18.16
CA ILE A 233 -18.46 -25.36 19.34
C ILE A 233 -19.67 -26.29 19.23
N GLN A 234 -19.96 -27.04 20.31
CA GLN A 234 -21.01 -28.04 20.33
C GLN A 234 -22.36 -27.50 20.80
N TRP A 235 -22.48 -26.24 21.14
CA TRP A 235 -23.71 -25.55 21.61
C TRP A 235 -24.38 -26.25 22.81
N ASN A 236 -23.58 -26.77 23.72
CA ASN A 236 -24.00 -27.42 24.94
C ASN A 236 -23.46 -26.69 26.17
N LEU A 237 -23.96 -27.10 27.35
CA LEU A 237 -23.54 -26.49 28.62
C LEU A 237 -22.03 -26.69 28.89
N THR A 238 -21.45 -27.81 28.47
CA THR A 238 -20.02 -28.10 28.66
C THR A 238 -19.16 -27.06 27.96
N ASP A 239 -19.44 -26.75 26.69
CA ASP A 239 -18.66 -25.75 25.94
C ASP A 239 -18.90 -24.34 26.50
N SER A 240 -20.11 -24.01 26.89
CA SER A 240 -20.39 -22.76 27.58
C SER A 240 -19.58 -22.61 28.87
N MET A 241 -19.47 -23.68 29.67
CA MET A 241 -18.63 -23.71 30.87
C MET A 241 -17.12 -23.65 30.54
N ASN A 242 -16.67 -24.26 29.44
CA ASN A 242 -15.29 -24.16 28.98
C ASN A 242 -14.91 -22.70 28.65
N ILE A 243 -15.80 -21.96 28.00
CA ILE A 243 -15.57 -20.52 27.71
C ILE A 243 -15.49 -19.73 29.02
N LEU A 244 -16.43 -19.95 29.96
CA LEU A 244 -16.40 -19.28 31.28
C LEU A 244 -15.10 -19.59 32.03
N SER A 245 -14.69 -20.86 32.07
CA SER A 245 -13.42 -21.26 32.69
C SER A 245 -12.21 -20.62 32.05
N LYS A 246 -12.22 -20.48 30.71
CA LYS A 246 -11.16 -19.78 29.99
C LYS A 246 -11.14 -18.29 30.35
N PHE A 247 -12.30 -17.64 30.41
CA PHE A 247 -12.41 -16.23 30.79
C PHE A 247 -11.93 -15.98 32.22
N GLU A 248 -12.28 -16.87 33.18
CA GLU A 248 -11.76 -16.77 34.56
C GLU A 248 -10.22 -16.83 34.58
N LYS A 249 -9.62 -17.76 33.83
CA LYS A 249 -8.16 -17.85 33.75
C LYS A 249 -7.53 -16.59 33.16
N MET A 250 -8.14 -16.01 32.12
CA MET A 250 -7.66 -14.73 31.55
C MET A 250 -7.83 -13.58 32.56
N TYR A 251 -8.95 -13.57 33.30
CA TYR A 251 -9.17 -12.59 34.34
C TYR A 251 -8.12 -12.68 35.45
N ASP A 252 -7.71 -13.88 35.85
CA ASP A 252 -6.63 -14.12 36.84
C ASP A 252 -5.27 -13.62 36.32
N LEU A 253 -5.05 -13.62 35.01
CA LEU A 253 -3.86 -13.02 34.35
C LEU A 253 -3.92 -11.48 34.25
N GLY A 254 -5.02 -10.85 34.67
CA GLY A 254 -5.18 -9.40 34.67
C GLY A 254 -6.03 -8.85 33.53
N VAL A 255 -6.57 -9.70 32.63
CA VAL A 255 -7.47 -9.26 31.57
C VAL A 255 -8.76 -8.73 32.13
N ARG A 256 -9.27 -7.60 31.64
CA ARG A 256 -10.50 -6.94 32.09
C ARG A 256 -11.48 -6.64 30.95
N SER A 257 -11.15 -7.06 29.73
CA SER A 257 -12.01 -6.88 28.56
C SER A 257 -12.00 -8.15 27.72
N PHE A 258 -13.17 -8.56 27.23
CA PHE A 258 -13.35 -9.84 26.57
C PHE A 258 -14.15 -9.70 25.28
N ALA A 259 -13.81 -10.52 24.27
CA ALA A 259 -14.56 -10.62 23.04
C ALA A 259 -14.82 -12.07 22.63
N VAL A 260 -15.91 -12.30 21.89
CA VAL A 260 -16.20 -13.58 21.26
C VAL A 260 -16.40 -13.35 19.75
N PHE A 261 -15.63 -14.04 18.94
CA PHE A 261 -15.64 -13.89 17.51
C PHE A 261 -16.34 -15.05 16.81
N PHE A 262 -17.17 -14.73 15.82
CA PHE A 262 -17.88 -15.66 14.94
C PHE A 262 -17.70 -15.30 13.45
N ASP A 263 -16.67 -14.52 13.14
CA ASP A 263 -16.31 -14.17 11.77
C ASP A 263 -15.80 -15.39 10.99
N ASP A 264 -15.97 -15.40 9.67
CA ASP A 264 -15.48 -16.40 8.73
C ASP A 264 -15.88 -17.86 9.01
N ILE A 265 -17.06 -18.06 9.60
CA ILE A 265 -17.63 -19.39 9.87
C ILE A 265 -18.93 -19.62 9.09
N SER A 266 -19.40 -20.87 9.09
CA SER A 266 -20.65 -21.27 8.43
C SER A 266 -21.38 -22.37 9.22
N GLY A 267 -22.54 -22.77 8.73
CA GLY A 267 -23.34 -23.87 9.32
C GLY A 267 -23.94 -23.52 10.66
N GLU A 268 -23.98 -24.48 11.58
CA GLU A 268 -24.60 -24.33 12.91
C GLU A 268 -23.91 -23.30 13.80
N GLY A 269 -22.59 -23.05 13.59
CA GLY A 269 -21.81 -22.01 14.26
C GLY A 269 -22.27 -20.59 13.93
N ALA A 270 -22.84 -20.40 12.74
CA ALA A 270 -23.28 -19.11 12.22
C ALA A 270 -24.75 -18.75 12.58
N ARG A 271 -25.45 -19.56 13.39
CA ARG A 271 -26.85 -19.29 13.76
C ARG A 271 -26.97 -18.20 14.81
N PRO A 272 -27.67 -17.10 14.53
CA PRO A 272 -27.71 -15.93 15.41
C PRO A 272 -28.39 -16.22 16.75
N GLU A 273 -29.39 -17.10 16.80
CA GLU A 273 -30.08 -17.46 18.07
C GLU A 273 -29.15 -18.21 19.03
N LYS A 274 -28.29 -19.09 18.48
CA LYS A 274 -27.30 -19.83 19.28
C LYS A 274 -26.19 -18.91 19.78
N GLN A 275 -25.71 -18.01 18.91
CA GLN A 275 -24.74 -17.00 19.29
C GLN A 275 -25.30 -16.07 20.36
N ALA A 276 -26.54 -15.57 20.20
CA ALA A 276 -27.21 -14.73 21.19
C ALA A 276 -27.40 -15.45 22.52
N GLY A 277 -27.85 -16.71 22.52
CA GLY A 277 -28.02 -17.51 23.71
C GLY A 277 -26.72 -17.70 24.51
N LEU A 278 -25.64 -18.04 23.84
CA LEU A 278 -24.30 -18.19 24.43
C LEU A 278 -23.79 -16.87 25.03
N LEU A 279 -23.87 -15.78 24.24
CA LEU A 279 -23.34 -14.48 24.66
C LEU A 279 -24.13 -13.90 25.85
N ASN A 280 -25.45 -14.03 25.87
CA ASN A 280 -26.28 -13.67 27.05
C ASN A 280 -25.94 -14.50 28.28
N TYR A 281 -25.65 -15.80 28.09
CA TYR A 281 -25.19 -16.66 29.18
C TYR A 281 -23.84 -16.18 29.75
N ILE A 282 -22.87 -15.89 28.88
CA ILE A 282 -21.55 -15.36 29.30
C ILE A 282 -21.71 -13.99 29.97
N HIS A 283 -22.53 -13.11 29.42
CA HIS A 283 -22.81 -11.81 30.00
C HIS A 283 -23.34 -11.94 31.41
N LYS A 284 -24.37 -12.75 31.59
CA LYS A 284 -25.00 -12.99 32.89
C LYS A 284 -24.08 -13.68 33.92
N GLU A 285 -23.37 -14.76 33.49
CA GLU A 285 -22.63 -15.61 34.43
C GLU A 285 -21.21 -15.10 34.73
N PHE A 286 -20.66 -14.22 33.87
CA PHE A 286 -19.30 -13.71 34.03
C PHE A 286 -19.24 -12.16 34.07
N ILE A 287 -19.73 -11.46 33.05
CA ILE A 287 -19.54 -10.01 32.94
C ILE A 287 -20.21 -9.26 34.09
N THR A 288 -21.50 -9.53 34.34
CA THR A 288 -22.28 -8.82 35.38
C THR A 288 -21.86 -9.16 36.81
N LYS A 289 -21.08 -10.20 37.01
CA LYS A 289 -20.58 -10.63 38.34
C LYS A 289 -19.27 -9.94 38.73
N LYS A 290 -18.68 -9.14 37.82
CA LYS A 290 -17.40 -8.47 38.06
C LYS A 290 -17.54 -6.96 37.81
N ASN A 291 -17.15 -6.15 38.78
CA ASN A 291 -17.32 -4.69 38.71
C ASN A 291 -16.26 -3.97 37.89
N ASP A 292 -15.18 -4.66 37.54
CA ASP A 292 -14.01 -4.14 36.86
C ASP A 292 -13.83 -4.68 35.41
N VAL A 293 -14.84 -5.41 34.89
CA VAL A 293 -14.83 -5.95 33.53
C VAL A 293 -15.66 -5.05 32.62
N GLN A 294 -15.10 -4.77 31.43
CA GLN A 294 -15.75 -3.98 30.39
C GLN A 294 -16.89 -4.75 29.69
N PRO A 295 -17.82 -4.08 29.01
CA PRO A 295 -18.85 -4.73 28.23
C PRO A 295 -18.29 -5.77 27.25
N LEU A 296 -18.98 -6.93 27.13
CA LEU A 296 -18.61 -7.98 26.20
C LEU A 296 -18.72 -7.49 24.75
N ILE A 297 -17.73 -7.83 23.93
CA ILE A 297 -17.70 -7.52 22.50
C ILE A 297 -17.96 -8.81 21.72
N MET A 298 -18.72 -8.75 20.62
CA MET A 298 -18.85 -9.85 19.67
C MET A 298 -18.58 -9.40 18.23
N CYS A 299 -17.93 -10.25 17.46
CA CYS A 299 -17.89 -10.14 16.00
C CYS A 299 -18.93 -11.10 15.42
N PRO A 300 -19.95 -10.63 14.70
CA PRO A 300 -20.98 -11.48 14.10
C PRO A 300 -20.47 -12.19 12.85
N THR A 301 -21.12 -13.25 12.42
CA THR A 301 -20.79 -13.94 11.18
C THR A 301 -21.12 -13.09 9.95
N GLU A 302 -22.27 -12.40 9.96
CA GLU A 302 -22.63 -11.45 8.90
C GLU A 302 -22.17 -10.03 9.30
N TYR A 303 -20.85 -9.79 9.31
CA TYR A 303 -20.22 -8.59 9.83
C TYR A 303 -20.11 -7.44 8.83
N ASN A 304 -20.66 -7.56 7.62
CA ASN A 304 -20.71 -6.50 6.62
C ASN A 304 -22.01 -6.56 5.80
N ARG A 305 -22.40 -5.40 5.21
CA ARG A 305 -23.66 -5.26 4.46
C ARG A 305 -23.78 -6.19 3.25
N SER A 306 -22.68 -6.47 2.57
CA SER A 306 -22.70 -7.34 1.39
C SER A 306 -23.05 -8.80 1.74
N TRP A 307 -22.78 -9.23 2.97
CA TRP A 307 -23.10 -10.57 3.48
C TRP A 307 -24.40 -10.62 4.26
N ALA A 308 -24.82 -9.51 4.88
CA ALA A 308 -26.05 -9.39 5.67
C ALA A 308 -27.30 -9.40 4.78
N LYS A 309 -27.64 -10.58 4.25
CA LYS A 309 -28.78 -10.78 3.33
C LYS A 309 -29.99 -11.42 4.00
N THR A 310 -29.86 -11.81 5.27
CA THR A 310 -30.90 -12.48 6.07
C THR A 310 -31.37 -11.54 7.18
N ASP A 311 -32.18 -12.07 8.10
CA ASP A 311 -32.61 -11.42 9.33
C ASP A 311 -31.60 -11.63 10.50
N TYR A 312 -30.41 -12.12 10.19
CA TYR A 312 -29.36 -12.45 11.17
C TYR A 312 -29.06 -11.27 12.13
N LEU A 313 -28.85 -10.08 11.59
CA LEU A 313 -28.55 -8.89 12.41
C LEU A 313 -29.78 -8.43 13.23
N ASP A 314 -30.99 -8.57 12.69
CA ASP A 314 -32.23 -8.21 13.37
C ASP A 314 -32.51 -9.17 14.54
N ILE A 315 -32.18 -10.47 14.40
CA ILE A 315 -32.22 -11.47 15.47
C ILE A 315 -31.23 -11.10 16.56
N LEU A 316 -29.98 -10.81 16.22
CA LEU A 316 -28.99 -10.35 17.21
C LEU A 316 -29.45 -9.07 17.91
N GLY A 317 -29.97 -8.10 17.16
CA GLY A 317 -30.46 -6.83 17.69
C GLY A 317 -31.61 -6.99 18.71
N THR A 318 -32.44 -8.02 18.52
CA THR A 318 -33.61 -8.33 19.40
C THR A 318 -33.28 -9.23 20.58
N GLN A 319 -32.40 -10.21 20.40
CA GLN A 319 -32.16 -11.27 21.37
C GLN A 319 -30.93 -11.05 22.25
N LEU A 320 -29.92 -10.28 21.79
CA LEU A 320 -28.75 -9.98 22.61
C LEU A 320 -29.06 -8.93 23.67
N ASP A 321 -28.50 -9.12 24.88
CA ASP A 321 -28.48 -8.09 25.90
C ASP A 321 -27.95 -6.76 25.34
N PRO A 322 -28.62 -5.62 25.59
CA PRO A 322 -28.18 -4.32 25.04
C PRO A 322 -26.78 -3.89 25.43
N ALA A 323 -26.22 -4.39 26.52
CA ALA A 323 -24.86 -4.09 26.96
C ALA A 323 -23.77 -4.79 26.12
N ILE A 324 -24.12 -5.82 25.34
CA ILE A 324 -23.15 -6.53 24.49
C ILE A 324 -22.89 -5.72 23.24
N GLN A 325 -21.63 -5.44 22.95
CA GLN A 325 -21.18 -4.65 21.80
C GLN A 325 -21.11 -5.54 20.55
N ILE A 326 -21.57 -5.03 19.38
CA ILE A 326 -21.58 -5.79 18.11
C ILE A 326 -20.68 -5.11 17.10
N MET A 327 -19.70 -5.86 16.56
CA MET A 327 -18.75 -5.36 15.59
C MET A 327 -19.33 -5.31 14.17
N TRP A 328 -18.78 -4.40 13.34
CA TRP A 328 -19.20 -4.17 11.96
C TRP A 328 -18.04 -3.62 11.11
N THR A 329 -17.85 -4.16 9.89
CA THR A 329 -16.73 -3.74 9.03
C THR A 329 -17.12 -2.72 7.95
N GLY A 330 -18.41 -2.41 7.79
CA GLY A 330 -18.91 -1.49 6.77
C GLY A 330 -19.73 -2.19 5.69
N ASP A 331 -19.85 -1.57 4.53
CA ASP A 331 -20.67 -2.11 3.44
C ASP A 331 -20.08 -3.37 2.79
N ARG A 332 -18.76 -3.57 2.95
CA ARG A 332 -18.00 -4.76 2.50
C ARG A 332 -17.00 -5.17 3.59
N VAL A 333 -16.28 -6.26 3.36
CA VAL A 333 -15.18 -6.70 4.24
C VAL A 333 -14.13 -5.59 4.38
N VAL A 334 -13.71 -5.02 3.26
CA VAL A 334 -12.82 -3.84 3.21
C VAL A 334 -13.61 -2.70 2.58
N ALA A 335 -13.88 -1.65 3.35
CA ALA A 335 -14.75 -0.55 2.94
C ALA A 335 -14.41 0.75 3.67
N ASP A 336 -14.86 1.86 3.12
CA ASP A 336 -14.95 3.14 3.82
C ASP A 336 -16.06 3.09 4.87
N ILE A 337 -15.94 3.88 5.93
CA ILE A 337 -16.93 3.96 7.01
C ILE A 337 -17.74 5.23 6.82
N THR A 338 -18.98 5.07 6.37
CA THR A 338 -19.92 6.16 6.12
C THR A 338 -20.98 6.24 7.21
N LYS A 339 -21.50 7.43 7.47
CA LYS A 339 -22.63 7.63 8.38
C LYS A 339 -23.81 6.77 8.01
N GLU A 340 -24.17 6.74 6.70
CA GLU A 340 -25.29 5.92 6.20
C GLU A 340 -25.09 4.44 6.50
N GLY A 341 -23.88 3.90 6.23
CA GLY A 341 -23.57 2.49 6.48
C GLY A 341 -23.63 2.14 7.97
N VAL A 342 -23.18 3.04 8.85
CA VAL A 342 -23.25 2.87 10.30
C VAL A 342 -24.72 2.96 10.79
N GLU A 343 -25.49 3.91 10.34
CA GLU A 343 -26.91 4.03 10.71
C GLU A 343 -27.73 2.84 10.20
N TRP A 344 -27.37 2.31 9.02
CA TRP A 344 -28.03 1.12 8.46
C TRP A 344 -27.87 -0.11 9.38
N VAL A 345 -26.69 -0.36 9.91
CA VAL A 345 -26.46 -1.48 10.84
C VAL A 345 -27.02 -1.19 12.21
N ASN A 346 -26.90 0.05 12.73
CA ASN A 346 -27.43 0.44 14.04
C ASN A 346 -28.93 0.18 14.16
N ASN A 347 -29.70 0.45 13.09
CA ASN A 347 -31.13 0.20 13.03
C ASN A 347 -31.47 -1.30 13.18
N ARG A 348 -30.63 -2.20 12.66
CA ARG A 348 -30.81 -3.66 12.76
C ARG A 348 -30.37 -4.21 14.10
N ILE A 349 -29.17 -3.86 14.54
CA ILE A 349 -28.62 -4.34 15.80
C ILE A 349 -29.19 -3.59 17.03
N ARG A 350 -29.97 -2.53 16.81
CA ARG A 350 -30.69 -1.70 17.83
C ARG A 350 -29.75 -1.09 18.88
N ARG A 351 -28.54 -0.78 18.48
CA ARG A 351 -27.51 -0.13 19.31
C ARG A 351 -26.44 0.51 18.42
N PRO A 352 -25.61 1.44 18.92
CA PRO A 352 -24.46 1.93 18.17
C PRO A 352 -23.47 0.79 17.89
N ALA A 353 -23.00 0.68 16.63
CA ALA A 353 -22.07 -0.35 16.23
C ALA A 353 -20.67 -0.14 16.81
N TYR A 354 -19.94 -1.23 16.95
CA TYR A 354 -18.52 -1.24 17.24
C TYR A 354 -17.78 -1.48 15.90
N ILE A 355 -17.07 -0.49 15.37
CA ILE A 355 -16.47 -0.58 14.05
C ILE A 355 -15.18 -1.40 14.11
N TRP A 356 -15.06 -2.39 13.22
CA TRP A 356 -13.84 -3.08 12.85
C TRP A 356 -13.43 -2.63 11.46
N TRP A 357 -12.55 -1.66 11.35
CA TRP A 357 -12.15 -1.10 10.06
C TRP A 357 -10.97 -1.87 9.47
N ASN A 358 -11.17 -2.50 8.32
CA ASN A 358 -10.16 -3.27 7.62
C ASN A 358 -9.22 -2.37 6.79
N PHE A 359 -8.49 -1.49 7.49
CA PHE A 359 -7.38 -0.68 7.02
C PHE A 359 -6.47 -0.36 8.22
N PRO A 360 -5.13 -0.51 8.09
CA PRO A 360 -4.34 -0.80 6.90
C PRO A 360 -4.05 -2.30 6.69
N VAL A 361 -4.94 -3.20 7.08
CA VAL A 361 -4.72 -4.64 6.87
C VAL A 361 -4.31 -4.92 5.42
N SER A 362 -3.27 -5.73 5.25
CA SER A 362 -2.68 -6.06 3.94
C SER A 362 -2.59 -7.57 3.67
N ASP A 363 -3.31 -8.38 4.42
CA ASP A 363 -3.29 -9.85 4.28
C ASP A 363 -3.76 -10.35 2.91
N TYR A 364 -4.47 -9.53 2.15
CA TYR A 364 -4.88 -9.77 0.78
C TYR A 364 -3.95 -9.15 -0.29
N CYS A 365 -2.92 -8.42 0.13
CA CYS A 365 -1.97 -7.70 -0.72
C CYS A 365 -0.59 -7.57 -0.06
N GLN A 366 -0.06 -8.67 0.49
CA GLN A 366 1.17 -8.68 1.29
C GLN A 366 2.45 -8.29 0.51
N ASP A 367 2.37 -8.14 -0.81
CA ASP A 367 3.43 -7.58 -1.65
C ASP A 367 3.45 -6.03 -1.64
N HIS A 368 2.47 -5.38 -1.00
CA HIS A 368 2.34 -3.93 -0.85
C HIS A 368 2.38 -3.51 0.62
N LEU A 369 2.77 -2.27 0.86
CA LEU A 369 2.56 -1.58 2.15
C LEU A 369 1.41 -0.57 2.01
N LEU A 370 0.60 -0.45 3.05
CA LEU A 370 -0.52 0.50 3.11
C LEU A 370 -0.21 1.63 4.09
N MET A 371 0.69 2.52 3.69
CA MET A 371 1.22 3.61 4.53
C MET A 371 0.61 4.97 4.20
N GLY A 372 -0.50 4.98 3.48
CA GLY A 372 -1.24 6.21 3.12
C GLY A 372 -2.11 6.75 4.25
N ALA A 373 -2.72 7.92 3.97
CA ALA A 373 -3.62 8.57 4.88
C ALA A 373 -4.85 7.69 5.21
N ALA A 374 -5.33 7.75 6.45
CA ALA A 374 -6.54 7.06 6.90
C ALA A 374 -7.80 7.84 6.48
N TYR A 375 -8.03 7.99 5.17
CA TYR A 375 -9.25 8.60 4.61
C TYR A 375 -10.34 7.53 4.37
N GLY A 376 -11.53 7.96 3.96
CA GLY A 376 -12.71 7.09 3.85
C GLY A 376 -13.44 6.93 5.19
N LEU A 377 -13.22 7.87 6.10
CA LEU A 377 -13.84 7.96 7.42
C LEU A 377 -14.72 9.21 7.44
N ASP A 378 -16.03 9.01 7.58
CA ASP A 378 -17.01 10.09 7.48
C ASP A 378 -16.99 10.96 8.74
N THR A 379 -16.73 12.27 8.60
CA THR A 379 -16.72 13.24 9.70
C THR A 379 -18.11 13.56 10.25
N GLN A 380 -19.17 13.12 9.58
CA GLN A 380 -20.54 13.25 10.08
C GLN A 380 -21.00 12.05 10.93
N ALA A 381 -20.15 11.04 11.10
CA ALA A 381 -20.47 9.84 11.87
C ALA A 381 -20.27 10.00 13.39
N ALA A 382 -19.97 11.21 13.88
CA ALA A 382 -19.85 11.49 15.32
C ALA A 382 -21.12 11.08 16.07
N GLY A 383 -20.96 10.38 17.20
CA GLY A 383 -22.07 9.93 18.04
C GLY A 383 -22.85 8.71 17.52
N THR A 384 -22.47 8.13 16.37
CA THR A 384 -23.17 6.97 15.78
C THR A 384 -22.57 5.61 16.16
N MET A 385 -21.36 5.58 16.73
CA MET A 385 -20.62 4.37 17.06
C MET A 385 -20.14 4.36 18.51
N THR A 386 -20.05 3.17 19.11
CA THR A 386 -19.56 3.00 20.49
C THR A 386 -18.08 2.68 20.55
N GLY A 387 -17.53 2.02 19.52
CA GLY A 387 -16.13 1.69 19.42
C GLY A 387 -15.64 1.73 17.98
N PHE A 388 -14.33 1.90 17.83
CA PHE A 388 -13.66 1.90 16.54
C PHE A 388 -12.26 1.30 16.67
N VAL A 389 -12.03 0.19 15.99
CA VAL A 389 -10.73 -0.46 15.94
C VAL A 389 -10.30 -0.68 14.49
N SER A 390 -9.05 -0.40 14.21
CA SER A 390 -8.38 -0.64 12.93
C SER A 390 -7.80 -2.06 12.94
N ASN A 391 -7.96 -2.80 11.84
CA ASN A 391 -7.23 -4.04 11.59
C ASN A 391 -5.92 -3.68 10.87
N PRO A 392 -4.74 -3.89 11.47
CA PRO A 392 -3.45 -3.42 10.95
C PRO A 392 -2.80 -4.41 9.97
N MET A 393 -1.67 -4.00 9.39
CA MET A 393 -0.76 -4.89 8.67
C MET A 393 -0.01 -5.83 9.65
N GLU A 394 0.52 -6.93 9.15
CA GLU A 394 1.48 -7.77 9.89
C GLU A 394 2.76 -7.00 10.29
N TYR A 395 3.05 -5.88 9.64
CA TYR A 395 4.15 -4.96 9.93
C TYR A 395 3.73 -3.93 10.97
N ALA A 396 3.95 -4.26 12.26
CA ALA A 396 3.46 -3.49 13.39
C ALA A 396 3.91 -2.03 13.36
N GLU A 397 5.21 -1.78 13.16
CA GLU A 397 5.76 -0.42 13.14
C GLU A 397 5.26 0.40 11.94
N ALA A 398 5.17 -0.22 10.75
CA ALA A 398 4.63 0.42 9.56
C ALA A 398 3.14 0.78 9.71
N SER A 399 2.37 -0.05 10.41
CA SER A 399 0.95 0.18 10.70
C SER A 399 0.68 1.44 11.52
N LYS A 400 1.67 1.92 12.29
CA LYS A 400 1.54 3.11 13.14
C LYS A 400 1.12 4.36 12.36
N VAL A 401 1.46 4.46 11.07
CA VAL A 401 1.07 5.60 10.21
C VAL A 401 -0.45 5.71 10.12
N ALA A 402 -1.14 4.63 9.77
CA ALA A 402 -2.60 4.60 9.69
C ALA A 402 -3.25 4.63 11.09
N ILE A 403 -2.69 3.91 12.06
CA ILE A 403 -3.18 3.86 13.44
C ILE A 403 -3.16 5.25 14.09
N PHE A 404 -2.15 6.08 13.78
CA PHE A 404 -2.11 7.47 14.21
C PHE A 404 -3.34 8.23 13.68
N GLY A 405 -3.64 8.10 12.38
CA GLY A 405 -4.83 8.70 11.78
C GLY A 405 -6.13 8.25 12.44
N VAL A 406 -6.25 6.97 12.80
CA VAL A 406 -7.39 6.44 13.58
C VAL A 406 -7.48 7.09 14.95
N GLY A 407 -6.35 7.34 15.62
CA GLY A 407 -6.31 8.07 16.88
C GLY A 407 -6.85 9.49 16.75
N MET A 408 -6.45 10.20 15.67
CA MET A 408 -6.95 11.56 15.37
C MET A 408 -8.46 11.54 15.09
N TYR A 409 -8.92 10.67 14.19
CA TYR A 409 -10.33 10.53 13.83
C TYR A 409 -11.22 10.23 15.04
N THR A 410 -10.91 9.19 15.78
CA THR A 410 -11.76 8.70 16.87
C THR A 410 -11.79 9.62 18.10
N TRP A 411 -10.82 10.54 18.20
CA TRP A 411 -10.78 11.53 19.25
C TRP A 411 -11.61 12.79 18.90
N ASN A 412 -11.47 13.32 17.67
CA ASN A 412 -12.11 14.55 17.22
C ASN A 412 -12.60 14.38 15.77
N ILE A 413 -13.76 13.71 15.61
CA ILE A 413 -14.30 13.28 14.32
C ILE A 413 -14.60 14.47 13.40
N GLU A 414 -15.28 15.51 13.92
CA GLU A 414 -15.75 16.63 13.10
C GLU A 414 -14.61 17.47 12.49
N ASN A 415 -13.47 17.54 13.20
CA ASN A 415 -12.30 18.30 12.75
C ASN A 415 -11.22 17.44 12.07
N TYR A 416 -11.48 16.17 11.84
CA TYR A 416 -10.51 15.25 11.25
C TYR A 416 -10.14 15.62 9.81
N ASP A 417 -8.84 15.83 9.57
CA ASP A 417 -8.25 15.98 8.23
C ASP A 417 -7.27 14.83 8.01
N PRO A 418 -7.60 13.86 7.14
CA PRO A 418 -6.76 12.68 6.90
C PRO A 418 -5.39 13.02 6.32
N THR A 419 -5.30 14.08 5.49
CA THR A 419 -4.04 14.50 4.88
C THR A 419 -3.11 15.14 5.90
N GLN A 420 -3.63 16.01 6.77
CA GLN A 420 -2.84 16.61 7.82
C GLN A 420 -2.43 15.55 8.87
N ALA A 421 -3.36 14.69 9.29
CA ALA A 421 -3.08 13.61 10.23
C ALA A 421 -1.99 12.65 9.71
N TRP A 422 -1.96 12.37 8.40
CA TRP A 422 -0.92 11.56 7.79
C TRP A 422 0.46 12.24 7.79
N LYS A 423 0.52 13.54 7.51
CA LYS A 423 1.77 14.31 7.61
C LYS A 423 2.29 14.32 9.04
N ASP A 424 1.42 14.58 9.98
CA ASP A 424 1.75 14.58 11.41
C ASP A 424 2.17 13.19 11.90
N ALA A 425 1.58 12.11 11.37
CA ALA A 425 1.99 10.73 11.64
C ALA A 425 3.44 10.47 11.22
N CYS A 426 3.82 10.88 10.01
CA CYS A 426 5.18 10.72 9.52
C CYS A 426 6.19 11.48 10.38
N ASP A 427 5.86 12.72 10.77
CA ASP A 427 6.70 13.56 11.63
C ASP A 427 6.79 12.99 13.07
N PHE A 428 5.70 12.40 13.58
CA PHE A 428 5.65 11.81 14.92
C PHE A 428 6.40 10.48 15.03
N ILE A 429 6.34 9.66 13.97
CA ILE A 429 6.91 8.29 13.96
C ILE A 429 8.40 8.33 13.62
N MET A 430 8.81 9.23 12.72
CA MET A 430 10.20 9.34 12.24
C MET A 430 10.63 10.81 12.15
N PRO A 431 10.73 11.54 13.27
CA PRO A 431 11.06 12.97 13.25
C PRO A 431 12.44 13.27 12.67
N GLU A 432 13.41 12.36 12.80
CA GLU A 432 14.78 12.56 12.34
C GLU A 432 14.91 12.49 10.81
N ALA A 433 14.02 11.75 10.13
CA ALA A 433 14.01 11.57 8.67
C ALA A 433 12.60 11.77 8.08
N SER A 434 11.82 12.67 8.64
CA SER A 434 10.38 12.79 8.35
C SER A 434 10.07 13.05 6.87
N MET A 435 10.87 13.89 6.20
CA MET A 435 10.72 14.18 4.78
C MET A 435 10.93 12.93 3.92
N ALA A 436 12.02 12.19 4.15
CA ALA A 436 12.33 10.97 3.41
C ALA A 436 11.27 9.88 3.68
N PHE A 437 10.83 9.76 4.92
CA PHE A 437 9.79 8.81 5.32
C PHE A 437 8.43 9.17 4.70
N ARG A 438 8.09 10.46 4.63
CA ARG A 438 6.87 10.94 3.98
C ARG A 438 6.86 10.63 2.49
N ILE A 439 7.99 10.86 1.79
CA ILE A 439 8.15 10.46 0.38
C ILE A 439 7.96 8.96 0.22
N PHE A 440 8.56 8.14 1.08
CA PHE A 440 8.37 6.69 1.04
C PHE A 440 6.90 6.30 1.26
N CYS A 441 6.23 6.88 2.24
CA CYS A 441 4.82 6.60 2.54
C CYS A 441 3.88 7.00 1.39
N GLU A 442 4.10 8.17 0.73
CA GLU A 442 3.26 8.68 -0.38
C GLU A 442 3.21 7.72 -1.58
N HIS A 443 4.24 6.92 -1.77
CA HIS A 443 4.38 6.02 -2.89
C HIS A 443 4.23 4.53 -2.52
N ASN A 444 3.67 4.27 -1.32
CA ASN A 444 3.37 2.93 -0.80
C ASN A 444 2.00 2.95 -0.10
N CYS A 445 0.93 3.18 -0.86
CA CYS A 445 -0.42 3.44 -0.33
C CYS A 445 -1.50 2.54 -0.92
N ASP A 446 -1.36 2.10 -2.17
CA ASP A 446 -2.38 1.37 -2.89
C ASP A 446 -2.16 -0.14 -2.80
N PRO A 447 -3.19 -0.93 -2.48
CA PRO A 447 -3.07 -2.40 -2.38
C PRO A 447 -2.91 -3.11 -3.73
N GLY A 448 -2.92 -2.38 -4.84
CA GLY A 448 -3.00 -2.96 -6.16
C GLY A 448 -4.39 -3.59 -6.45
N PRO A 449 -4.58 -4.16 -7.65
CA PRO A 449 -5.76 -4.95 -7.97
C PRO A 449 -5.91 -6.15 -7.03
N ASN A 450 -7.10 -6.31 -6.41
CA ASN A 450 -7.35 -7.31 -5.39
C ASN A 450 -8.81 -7.79 -5.36
N GLY A 451 -9.06 -8.90 -4.66
CA GLY A 451 -10.39 -9.53 -4.58
C GLY A 451 -11.46 -8.70 -3.87
N HIS A 452 -11.08 -7.74 -3.04
CA HIS A 452 -12.00 -6.82 -2.36
C HIS A 452 -12.43 -5.64 -3.24
N GLN A 453 -11.78 -5.44 -4.41
CA GLN A 453 -11.98 -4.26 -5.29
C GLN A 453 -11.72 -2.94 -4.56
N TYR A 454 -10.87 -2.95 -3.55
CA TYR A 454 -10.53 -1.78 -2.75
C TYR A 454 -9.22 -1.18 -3.24
N ARG A 455 -9.25 0.10 -3.59
CA ARG A 455 -8.11 0.84 -4.11
C ARG A 455 -7.91 2.12 -3.33
N ARG A 456 -6.67 2.56 -3.25
CA ARG A 456 -6.28 3.79 -2.54
C ARG A 456 -5.57 4.77 -3.47
N GLU A 457 -5.54 6.03 -3.08
CA GLU A 457 -4.73 7.03 -3.78
C GLU A 457 -3.24 6.79 -3.50
N GLU A 458 -2.45 6.81 -4.56
CA GLU A 458 -0.99 6.69 -4.50
C GLU A 458 -0.38 7.63 -5.52
N SER A 459 0.63 8.42 -5.12
CA SER A 459 1.33 9.34 -6.02
C SER A 459 0.40 10.32 -6.77
N ALA A 460 -0.75 10.68 -6.19
CA ALA A 460 -1.83 11.41 -6.87
C ALA A 460 -1.37 12.75 -7.45
N ASN A 461 -0.45 13.45 -6.77
CA ASN A 461 0.09 14.74 -7.21
C ASN A 461 0.89 14.65 -8.52
N TYR A 462 1.31 13.46 -8.92
CA TYR A 462 2.15 13.23 -10.11
C TYR A 462 1.39 12.71 -11.32
N VAL A 463 0.11 12.36 -11.17
CA VAL A 463 -0.72 11.85 -12.29
C VAL A 463 -0.80 12.85 -13.43
N ALA A 464 -1.17 14.11 -13.16
CA ALA A 464 -1.30 15.14 -14.19
C ALA A 464 0.06 15.51 -14.85
N PRO A 465 1.15 15.72 -14.09
CA PRO A 465 2.50 15.90 -14.66
C PRO A 465 2.94 14.74 -15.56
N ILE A 466 2.69 13.49 -15.16
CA ILE A 466 3.01 12.30 -15.95
C ILE A 466 2.22 12.27 -17.26
N GLN A 467 0.91 12.52 -17.22
CA GLN A 467 0.06 12.57 -18.41
C GLN A 467 0.52 13.66 -19.38
N THR A 468 0.88 14.84 -18.85
CA THR A 468 1.43 15.95 -19.64
C THR A 468 2.74 15.54 -20.31
N PHE A 469 3.64 14.90 -19.56
CA PHE A 469 4.92 14.43 -20.06
C PHE A 469 4.75 13.40 -21.18
N LEU A 470 3.99 12.33 -20.93
CA LEU A 470 3.76 11.27 -21.92
C LEU A 470 3.08 11.78 -23.19
N THR A 471 2.12 12.70 -23.04
CA THR A 471 1.41 13.30 -24.18
C THR A 471 2.36 14.12 -25.05
N GLY A 472 3.23 14.93 -24.44
CA GLY A 472 4.25 15.70 -25.13
C GLY A 472 5.27 14.81 -25.81
N TYR A 473 5.79 13.81 -25.08
CA TYR A 473 6.78 12.87 -25.59
C TYR A 473 6.29 12.11 -26.84
N LYS A 474 5.04 11.64 -26.85
CA LYS A 474 4.40 11.01 -28.02
C LYS A 474 4.28 11.95 -29.21
N LYS A 475 4.22 13.26 -29.01
CA LYS A 475 4.15 14.29 -30.03
C LYS A 475 5.53 14.84 -30.43
N ASN A 476 6.61 14.17 -30.04
CA ASN A 476 7.99 14.64 -30.26
C ASN A 476 8.26 16.03 -29.65
N THR A 477 7.62 16.35 -28.52
CA THR A 477 7.95 17.53 -27.69
C THR A 477 8.48 17.06 -26.36
N PHE A 478 9.36 17.86 -25.73
CA PHE A 478 9.88 17.55 -24.41
C PHE A 478 9.29 18.53 -23.39
N PRO A 479 8.35 18.10 -22.53
CA PRO A 479 7.71 18.98 -21.55
C PRO A 479 8.63 19.23 -20.34
N GLU A 480 9.55 20.17 -20.45
CA GLU A 480 10.62 20.44 -19.46
C GLU A 480 10.12 20.63 -18.05
N GLN A 481 9.01 21.37 -17.86
CA GLN A 481 8.47 21.60 -16.51
C GLN A 481 8.06 20.28 -15.83
N SER A 482 7.37 19.40 -16.55
CA SER A 482 6.98 18.09 -16.03
C SER A 482 8.20 17.20 -15.84
N ALA A 483 9.16 17.23 -16.77
CA ALA A 483 10.42 16.48 -16.69
C ALA A 483 11.22 16.88 -15.43
N ASN A 484 11.38 18.18 -15.17
CA ASN A 484 12.10 18.70 -14.01
C ASN A 484 11.42 18.29 -12.69
N LEU A 485 10.07 18.37 -12.63
CA LEU A 485 9.30 17.93 -11.46
C LEU A 485 9.49 16.44 -11.19
N LEU A 486 9.36 15.60 -12.24
CA LEU A 486 9.54 14.16 -12.13
C LEU A 486 11.00 13.77 -11.83
N GLY A 487 11.96 14.47 -12.42
CA GLY A 487 13.39 14.29 -12.13
C GLY A 487 13.72 14.59 -10.66
N THR A 488 13.16 15.67 -10.11
CA THR A 488 13.28 15.99 -8.68
C THR A 488 12.68 14.90 -7.81
N LEU A 489 11.48 14.41 -8.16
CA LEU A 489 10.84 13.31 -7.45
C LEU A 489 11.71 12.05 -7.44
N PHE A 490 12.18 11.58 -8.60
CA PHE A 490 12.96 10.35 -8.68
C PHE A 490 14.32 10.46 -7.96
N ALA A 491 14.92 11.64 -7.95
CA ALA A 491 16.12 11.91 -7.15
C ALA A 491 15.82 11.80 -5.64
N GLN A 492 14.69 12.34 -5.18
CA GLN A 492 14.23 12.23 -3.79
C GLN A 492 13.91 10.78 -3.43
N ILE A 493 13.23 10.03 -4.30
CA ILE A 493 12.94 8.60 -4.11
C ILE A 493 14.25 7.81 -3.96
N THR A 494 15.22 8.06 -4.83
CA THR A 494 16.54 7.40 -4.76
C THR A 494 17.28 7.67 -3.45
N ALA A 495 17.20 8.90 -2.94
CA ALA A 495 17.92 9.32 -1.73
C ALA A 495 17.23 8.89 -0.42
N SER A 496 15.91 8.74 -0.43
CA SER A 496 15.09 8.51 0.77
C SER A 496 15.51 7.28 1.57
N PRO A 497 15.79 6.09 0.99
CA PRO A 497 16.21 4.92 1.76
C PRO A 497 17.49 5.16 2.54
N SER A 498 18.51 5.75 1.93
CA SER A 498 19.79 6.06 2.60
C SER A 498 19.60 7.02 3.78
N MET A 499 18.73 8.03 3.65
CA MET A 499 18.39 8.95 4.73
C MET A 499 17.69 8.23 5.88
N ILE A 500 16.72 7.35 5.57
CA ILE A 500 15.99 6.54 6.57
C ILE A 500 16.96 5.63 7.31
N TYR A 501 17.83 4.90 6.62
CA TYR A 501 18.82 4.00 7.25
C TYR A 501 19.78 4.73 8.18
N SER A 502 20.23 5.92 7.77
CA SER A 502 21.28 6.64 8.51
C SER A 502 20.74 7.50 9.67
N GLN A 503 19.50 8.02 9.55
CA GLN A 503 18.98 8.99 10.50
C GLN A 503 17.98 8.40 11.49
N SER A 504 17.23 7.36 11.11
CA SER A 504 16.20 6.81 11.99
C SER A 504 16.79 5.93 13.10
N PRO A 505 16.44 6.17 14.37
CA PRO A 505 16.77 5.28 15.49
C PRO A 505 15.86 4.06 15.57
N ASN A 506 14.71 4.06 14.88
CA ASN A 506 13.73 2.97 14.91
C ASN A 506 14.16 1.81 14.00
N LYS A 507 15.05 0.95 14.50
CA LYS A 507 15.56 -0.19 13.74
C LYS A 507 14.47 -1.22 13.38
N ARG A 508 13.45 -1.37 14.23
CA ARG A 508 12.34 -2.32 13.98
C ARG A 508 11.51 -1.88 12.78
N LEU A 509 11.17 -0.59 12.68
CA LEU A 509 10.49 -0.05 11.50
C LEU A 509 11.33 -0.29 10.25
N ILE A 510 12.62 0.02 10.30
CA ILE A 510 13.55 -0.20 9.18
C ILE A 510 13.55 -1.67 8.76
N GLU A 511 13.67 -2.61 9.70
CA GLU A 511 13.67 -4.06 9.43
C GLU A 511 12.38 -4.50 8.75
N GLN A 512 11.22 -4.03 9.23
CA GLN A 512 9.92 -4.38 8.67
C GLN A 512 9.74 -3.88 7.24
N ILE A 513 10.18 -2.66 6.91
CA ILE A 513 9.99 -2.06 5.57
C ILE A 513 11.20 -2.22 4.65
N ASN A 514 12.28 -2.88 5.10
CA ASN A 514 13.53 -3.00 4.36
C ASN A 514 13.38 -3.52 2.92
N PRO A 515 12.60 -4.56 2.63
CA PRO A 515 12.40 -5.02 1.26
C PRO A 515 11.86 -3.93 0.33
N TRP A 516 10.92 -3.13 0.82
CA TRP A 516 10.34 -2.01 0.07
C TRP A 516 11.29 -0.83 -0.05
N LEU A 517 12.14 -0.55 0.95
CA LEU A 517 13.18 0.49 0.85
C LEU A 517 14.19 0.15 -0.26
N ILE A 518 14.62 -1.11 -0.34
CA ILE A 518 15.51 -1.57 -1.41
C ILE A 518 14.83 -1.37 -2.78
N GLN A 519 13.59 -1.84 -2.95
CA GLN A 519 12.85 -1.70 -4.19
C GLN A 519 12.61 -0.24 -4.56
N PHE A 520 12.40 0.63 -3.56
CA PHE A 520 12.15 2.06 -3.75
C PHE A 520 13.36 2.80 -4.30
N GLU A 521 14.57 2.46 -3.85
CA GLU A 521 15.80 3.01 -4.41
C GLU A 521 15.92 2.70 -5.92
N PHE A 522 15.64 1.45 -6.31
CA PHE A 522 15.65 1.05 -7.72
C PHE A 522 14.57 1.74 -8.54
N LEU A 523 13.37 1.96 -7.97
CA LEU A 523 12.31 2.75 -8.63
C LEU A 523 12.81 4.16 -8.97
N GLY A 524 13.48 4.84 -8.04
CA GLY A 524 14.03 6.18 -8.25
C GLY A 524 15.11 6.20 -9.32
N LYS A 525 16.05 5.24 -9.27
CA LYS A 525 17.10 5.09 -10.29
C LYS A 525 16.52 4.82 -11.66
N ALA A 526 15.55 3.90 -11.78
CA ALA A 526 14.89 3.58 -13.04
C ALA A 526 14.14 4.78 -13.63
N GLY A 527 13.43 5.54 -12.79
CA GLY A 527 12.74 6.76 -13.21
C GLY A 527 13.69 7.84 -13.72
N THR A 528 14.80 8.04 -13.04
CA THR A 528 15.84 8.99 -13.46
C THR A 528 16.45 8.58 -14.81
N SER A 529 16.82 7.30 -14.95
CA SER A 529 17.40 6.78 -16.21
C SER A 529 16.40 6.87 -17.37
N ALA A 530 15.11 6.57 -17.12
CA ALA A 530 14.05 6.66 -18.12
C ALA A 530 13.83 8.12 -18.60
N LEU A 531 13.89 9.11 -17.70
CA LEU A 531 13.80 10.52 -18.10
C LEU A 531 15.01 10.96 -18.93
N HIS A 532 16.23 10.54 -18.57
CA HIS A 532 17.43 10.81 -19.35
C HIS A 532 17.36 10.15 -20.74
N MET A 533 16.84 8.93 -20.82
CA MET A 533 16.60 8.23 -22.07
C MET A 533 15.64 9.02 -22.99
N ALA A 534 14.54 9.51 -22.43
CA ALA A 534 13.55 10.29 -23.16
C ALA A 534 14.12 11.65 -23.61
N HIS A 535 14.95 12.30 -22.80
CA HIS A 535 15.62 13.53 -23.17
C HIS A 535 16.62 13.31 -24.31
N ALA A 536 17.48 12.27 -24.23
CA ALA A 536 18.43 11.91 -25.28
C ALA A 536 17.71 11.61 -26.61
N TRP A 537 16.55 10.93 -26.55
CA TRP A 537 15.72 10.73 -27.75
C TRP A 537 15.26 12.04 -28.37
N TYR A 538 14.78 12.99 -27.57
CA TYR A 538 14.33 14.30 -28.01
C TYR A 538 15.47 15.09 -28.64
N GLU A 539 16.68 15.08 -28.06
CA GLU A 539 17.90 15.69 -28.59
C GLU A 539 18.47 14.97 -29.83
N LYS A 540 17.83 13.89 -30.29
CA LYS A 540 18.24 13.06 -31.44
C LYS A 540 19.59 12.34 -31.26
N ASP A 541 20.08 12.23 -30.03
CA ASP A 541 21.26 11.43 -29.69
C ASP A 541 20.89 9.96 -29.53
N ARG A 542 20.87 9.23 -30.62
CA ARG A 542 20.50 7.81 -30.69
C ARG A 542 21.46 6.93 -29.90
N SER A 543 22.74 7.25 -29.88
CA SER A 543 23.76 6.49 -29.17
C SER A 543 23.54 6.60 -27.64
N TYR A 544 23.32 7.82 -27.15
CA TYR A 544 23.04 8.04 -25.74
C TYR A 544 21.65 7.51 -25.34
N THR A 545 20.64 7.62 -26.21
CA THR A 545 19.33 7.01 -26.02
C THR A 545 19.46 5.49 -25.80
N TRP A 546 20.24 4.81 -26.68
CA TRP A 546 20.46 3.36 -26.56
C TRP A 546 21.17 2.99 -25.26
N GLN A 547 22.21 3.72 -24.89
CA GLN A 547 22.90 3.51 -23.62
C GLN A 547 21.95 3.64 -22.41
N ARG A 548 21.10 4.67 -22.39
CA ARG A 548 20.11 4.85 -21.33
C ARG A 548 18.98 3.82 -21.37
N TYR A 549 18.62 3.34 -22.55
CA TYR A 549 17.68 2.25 -22.71
C TYR A 549 18.17 0.98 -22.01
N LEU A 550 19.41 0.59 -22.27
CA LEU A 550 20.05 -0.58 -21.62
C LEU A 550 20.15 -0.41 -20.11
N GLU A 551 20.50 0.79 -19.63
CA GLU A 551 20.55 1.06 -18.17
C GLU A 551 19.15 0.98 -17.55
N THR A 552 18.13 1.53 -18.18
CA THR A 552 16.75 1.46 -17.71
C THR A 552 16.27 0.01 -17.68
N SER A 553 16.57 -0.79 -18.72
CA SER A 553 16.28 -2.22 -18.76
C SER A 553 16.89 -2.96 -17.57
N ALA A 554 18.19 -2.78 -17.33
CA ALA A 554 18.90 -3.43 -16.22
C ALA A 554 18.33 -3.06 -14.84
N LEU A 555 17.88 -1.81 -14.66
CA LEU A 555 17.24 -1.36 -13.44
C LEU A 555 15.85 -1.99 -13.25
N LEU A 556 15.04 -2.07 -14.32
CA LEU A 556 13.75 -2.75 -14.30
C LEU A 556 13.91 -4.24 -14.03
N ASP A 557 14.93 -4.89 -14.60
CA ASP A 557 15.22 -6.31 -14.32
C ASP A 557 15.69 -6.53 -12.87
N SER A 558 16.47 -5.58 -12.32
CA SER A 558 16.81 -5.60 -10.90
C SER A 558 15.56 -5.51 -10.02
N MET A 559 14.59 -4.66 -10.38
CA MET A 559 13.30 -4.58 -9.68
C MET A 559 12.50 -5.88 -9.79
N LYS A 560 12.49 -6.53 -10.96
CA LYS A 560 11.88 -7.86 -11.14
C LYS A 560 12.56 -8.90 -10.26
N LEU A 561 13.90 -8.90 -10.19
CA LEU A 561 14.67 -9.81 -9.34
C LEU A 561 14.35 -9.62 -7.86
N ILE A 562 14.31 -8.38 -7.37
CA ILE A 562 13.92 -8.06 -5.99
C ILE A 562 12.53 -8.60 -5.69
N ASN A 563 11.57 -8.37 -6.60
CA ASN A 563 10.20 -8.87 -6.45
C ASN A 563 10.12 -10.42 -6.41
N ARG A 564 11.04 -11.12 -7.07
CA ARG A 564 11.11 -12.59 -7.09
C ARG A 564 11.90 -13.19 -5.93
N THR A 565 12.72 -12.42 -5.24
CA THR A 565 13.64 -12.92 -4.21
C THR A 565 13.29 -12.47 -2.80
N LEU A 566 12.72 -11.29 -2.63
CA LEU A 566 12.33 -10.76 -1.32
C LEU A 566 10.85 -11.02 -1.05
N ASN A 567 10.50 -11.11 0.24
CA ASN A 567 9.13 -11.30 0.73
C ASN A 567 8.41 -12.51 0.12
N GLN A 568 9.10 -13.64 -0.01
CA GLN A 568 8.59 -14.84 -0.70
C GLN A 568 7.66 -15.72 0.15
N LYS A 569 7.47 -15.41 1.44
CA LYS A 569 6.49 -16.08 2.32
C LYS A 569 5.11 -15.44 2.25
N ALA A 570 5.02 -14.24 1.75
CA ALA A 570 3.80 -13.44 1.62
C ALA A 570 2.81 -13.98 0.55
N GLN A 571 1.56 -13.53 0.63
CA GLN A 571 0.51 -13.82 -0.36
C GLN A 571 -0.26 -12.52 -0.70
N PRO A 572 -0.12 -11.96 -1.90
CA PRO A 572 0.82 -12.34 -2.97
C PRO A 572 2.29 -12.18 -2.55
N LYS A 573 3.17 -12.94 -3.19
CA LYS A 573 4.61 -12.85 -2.99
C LYS A 573 5.20 -11.60 -3.64
N GLY A 574 6.31 -11.13 -3.08
CA GLY A 574 7.12 -10.09 -3.70
C GLY A 574 7.06 -8.75 -2.99
N VAL A 575 7.54 -7.74 -3.68
CA VAL A 575 7.71 -6.37 -3.16
C VAL A 575 7.36 -5.38 -4.26
N LYS A 576 6.33 -4.57 -4.06
CA LYS A 576 5.88 -3.57 -5.02
C LYS A 576 5.87 -2.18 -4.40
N VAL A 577 6.35 -1.20 -5.13
CA VAL A 577 6.41 0.22 -4.74
C VAL A 577 6.01 1.10 -5.91
N GLY A 578 5.30 2.19 -5.67
CA GLY A 578 4.83 3.11 -6.71
C GLY A 578 4.02 2.40 -7.80
N SER A 579 3.34 1.33 -7.44
CA SER A 579 2.77 0.34 -8.36
C SER A 579 1.57 0.86 -9.14
N LYS A 580 0.89 1.88 -8.64
CA LYS A 580 -0.28 2.48 -9.28
C LYS A 580 0.07 3.51 -10.35
N VAL A 581 1.14 4.30 -10.13
CA VAL A 581 1.44 5.48 -10.97
C VAL A 581 2.87 5.50 -11.48
N LEU A 582 3.87 5.42 -10.58
CA LEU A 582 5.26 5.69 -10.96
C LEU A 582 5.90 4.54 -11.75
N HIS A 583 5.75 3.30 -11.28
CA HIS A 583 6.29 2.14 -11.99
C HIS A 583 5.65 1.98 -13.39
N PRO A 584 4.32 2.06 -13.56
CA PRO A 584 3.70 2.06 -14.89
C PRO A 584 4.21 3.18 -15.81
N PHE A 585 4.42 4.39 -15.28
CA PHE A 585 4.99 5.48 -16.05
C PHE A 585 6.39 5.14 -16.63
N ILE A 586 7.27 4.59 -15.80
CA ILE A 586 8.63 4.21 -16.20
C ILE A 586 8.57 3.14 -17.30
N VAL A 587 7.73 2.12 -17.12
CA VAL A 587 7.55 1.04 -18.08
C VAL A 587 6.96 1.53 -19.39
N ASP A 588 5.97 2.43 -19.35
CA ASP A 588 5.38 3.02 -20.56
C ASP A 588 6.39 3.86 -21.34
N LEU A 589 7.18 4.67 -20.62
CA LEU A 589 8.22 5.49 -21.25
C LEU A 589 9.32 4.62 -21.87
N TYR A 590 9.76 3.59 -21.17
CA TYR A 590 10.72 2.60 -21.66
C TYR A 590 10.22 1.92 -22.94
N ARG A 591 9.00 1.41 -22.95
CA ARG A 591 8.38 0.76 -24.11
C ARG A 591 8.20 1.71 -25.29
N GLN A 592 7.75 2.95 -25.03
CA GLN A 592 7.59 3.93 -26.09
C GLN A 592 8.92 4.30 -26.72
N THR A 593 9.98 4.45 -25.91
CA THR A 593 11.32 4.74 -26.45
C THR A 593 11.86 3.55 -27.26
N GLY A 594 11.63 2.32 -26.82
CA GLY A 594 11.97 1.12 -27.60
C GLY A 594 11.29 1.11 -28.97
N ARG A 595 9.99 1.42 -29.04
CA ARG A 595 9.26 1.57 -30.29
C ARG A 595 9.85 2.69 -31.16
N ASN A 596 10.17 3.82 -30.56
CA ASN A 596 10.79 4.94 -31.28
C ASN A 596 12.15 4.55 -31.88
N LEU A 597 12.98 3.82 -31.14
CA LEU A 597 14.27 3.30 -31.60
C LEU A 597 14.12 2.34 -32.78
N LEU A 598 13.08 1.51 -32.78
CA LEU A 598 12.80 0.52 -33.85
C LEU A 598 12.01 1.09 -35.02
N SER A 599 11.52 2.33 -34.94
CA SER A 599 10.80 3.00 -36.04
C SER A 599 11.77 3.39 -37.15
N THR A 600 11.34 3.23 -38.42
CA THR A 600 12.09 3.58 -39.61
C THR A 600 11.36 4.66 -40.41
N ASP A 601 12.01 5.26 -41.40
CA ASP A 601 11.38 6.19 -42.32
C ASP A 601 10.22 5.48 -43.05
N GLY A 602 8.98 5.85 -42.73
CA GLY A 602 7.76 5.26 -43.30
C GLY A 602 7.00 4.32 -42.38
N ILE A 603 7.53 3.98 -41.19
CA ILE A 603 6.81 3.22 -40.14
C ILE A 603 6.73 4.06 -38.86
N ALA A 604 5.54 4.53 -38.52
CA ALA A 604 5.35 5.28 -37.28
C ALA A 604 5.59 4.41 -36.02
N PRO A 605 6.06 4.98 -34.91
CA PRO A 605 6.33 4.22 -33.67
C PRO A 605 5.15 3.39 -33.17
N ASP A 606 3.93 3.86 -33.36
CA ASP A 606 2.71 3.13 -32.97
C ASP A 606 2.40 1.94 -33.90
N GLU A 607 3.02 1.89 -35.07
CA GLU A 607 2.91 0.80 -36.04
C GLU A 607 4.00 -0.26 -35.90
N VAL A 608 5.03 0.02 -35.08
CA VAL A 608 6.12 -0.93 -34.79
C VAL A 608 5.54 -2.07 -33.95
N LYS A 609 5.56 -3.26 -34.51
CA LYS A 609 5.13 -4.48 -33.79
C LYS A 609 6.31 -5.04 -33.02
N VAL A 610 6.30 -4.88 -31.74
CA VAL A 610 7.32 -5.44 -30.84
C VAL A 610 6.88 -6.79 -30.29
N SER A 611 7.80 -7.75 -30.27
CA SER A 611 7.57 -9.10 -29.76
C SER A 611 7.79 -9.17 -28.24
N ILE A 612 7.02 -8.41 -27.49
CA ILE A 612 7.01 -8.45 -26.02
C ILE A 612 5.65 -8.91 -25.52
N PRO A 613 5.56 -9.55 -24.35
CA PRO A 613 4.29 -9.88 -23.74
C PRO A 613 3.43 -8.65 -23.55
N SER A 614 2.21 -8.71 -24.03
CA SER A 614 1.28 -7.58 -23.91
C SER A 614 -0.17 -8.05 -23.81
N ILE A 615 -1.01 -7.29 -23.12
CA ILE A 615 -2.44 -7.49 -23.20
C ILE A 615 -2.90 -7.16 -24.61
N PHE A 616 -3.61 -8.12 -25.22
CA PHE A 616 -4.16 -7.99 -26.57
C PHE A 616 -5.67 -7.77 -26.46
N THR A 617 -6.11 -6.52 -26.61
CA THR A 617 -7.51 -6.13 -26.40
C THR A 617 -7.89 -4.89 -27.22
N ASN A 618 -9.18 -4.80 -27.57
CA ASN A 618 -9.80 -3.57 -28.08
C ASN A 618 -10.73 -2.91 -27.06
N ILE A 619 -10.68 -3.34 -25.79
CA ILE A 619 -11.42 -2.76 -24.66
C ILE A 619 -10.54 -1.66 -24.07
N ASP A 620 -10.97 -0.40 -24.13
CA ASP A 620 -10.15 0.75 -23.71
C ASP A 620 -9.72 0.68 -22.25
N GLN A 621 -10.58 0.18 -21.37
CA GLN A 621 -10.28 -0.01 -19.93
C GLN A 621 -9.06 -0.94 -19.69
N LEU A 622 -8.78 -1.86 -20.62
CA LEU A 622 -7.75 -2.90 -20.46
C LEU A 622 -6.45 -2.59 -21.26
N LYS A 623 -6.47 -1.63 -22.16
CA LYS A 623 -5.33 -1.34 -23.07
C LYS A 623 -4.04 -0.95 -22.31
N SER A 624 -4.16 -0.33 -21.17
CA SER A 624 -3.03 0.12 -20.33
C SER A 624 -2.61 -0.88 -19.27
N GLN A 625 -3.26 -2.05 -19.18
CA GLN A 625 -2.93 -3.04 -18.16
C GLN A 625 -1.58 -3.70 -18.45
N PRO A 626 -0.67 -3.79 -17.47
CA PRO A 626 0.62 -4.43 -17.65
C PRO A 626 0.48 -5.95 -17.76
N CYS A 627 1.36 -6.60 -18.50
CA CYS A 627 1.60 -8.03 -18.38
C CYS A 627 2.60 -8.29 -17.24
N ALA A 628 2.34 -9.32 -16.45
CA ALA A 628 3.31 -9.87 -15.52
C ALA A 628 4.03 -11.06 -16.16
N GLU A 629 5.33 -11.16 -15.95
CA GLU A 629 6.15 -12.31 -16.37
C GLU A 629 6.62 -13.09 -15.15
N GLY A 630 6.41 -14.40 -15.16
CA GLY A 630 7.03 -15.37 -14.27
C GLY A 630 8.01 -16.24 -15.06
N ASP A 631 8.73 -17.13 -14.40
CA ASP A 631 9.74 -17.97 -15.06
C ASP A 631 9.16 -18.83 -16.21
N ASN A 632 7.96 -19.40 -16.01
CA ASN A 632 7.25 -20.20 -17.00
C ASN A 632 5.81 -19.70 -17.24
N THR A 633 5.52 -18.44 -16.92
CA THR A 633 4.21 -17.86 -17.13
C THR A 633 4.34 -16.48 -17.75
N VAL A 634 3.52 -16.22 -18.74
CA VAL A 634 3.44 -14.91 -19.41
C VAL A 634 2.05 -14.38 -19.22
N GLY A 635 1.97 -13.12 -18.81
CA GLY A 635 0.75 -12.38 -18.92
C GLY A 635 -0.29 -12.59 -17.84
N TYR A 636 0.08 -13.09 -16.70
CA TYR A 636 -0.83 -13.08 -15.57
C TYR A 636 -0.95 -11.66 -15.03
N VAL A 637 -2.14 -11.09 -15.17
CA VAL A 637 -2.57 -9.89 -14.45
C VAL A 637 -3.91 -10.22 -13.81
N PRO A 638 -4.02 -10.22 -12.47
CA PRO A 638 -5.30 -10.35 -11.81
C PRO A 638 -6.13 -9.09 -12.10
N LEU A 639 -7.11 -9.21 -12.96
CA LEU A 639 -8.11 -8.18 -13.23
C LEU A 639 -9.31 -8.45 -12.32
N PHE A 640 -9.26 -7.96 -11.09
CA PHE A 640 -10.36 -8.12 -10.11
C PHE A 640 -11.53 -7.17 -10.39
N GLU A 641 -11.86 -6.93 -11.66
CA GLU A 641 -12.85 -5.96 -12.08
C GLU A 641 -13.94 -6.63 -12.93
N VAL A 642 -15.14 -6.04 -12.90
CA VAL A 642 -16.19 -6.37 -13.87
C VAL A 642 -15.87 -5.62 -15.16
N VAL A 643 -15.61 -6.37 -16.22
CA VAL A 643 -15.34 -5.84 -17.56
C VAL A 643 -16.58 -6.00 -18.41
N LYS A 644 -17.02 -4.89 -19.01
CA LYS A 644 -18.12 -4.87 -19.99
C LYS A 644 -17.55 -5.11 -21.38
N VAL A 645 -17.89 -6.25 -21.97
CA VAL A 645 -17.40 -6.68 -23.29
C VAL A 645 -18.50 -6.56 -24.31
N GLN A 646 -18.43 -5.54 -25.16
CA GLN A 646 -19.42 -5.31 -26.23
C GLN A 646 -19.30 -6.40 -27.32
N PRO A 647 -20.32 -6.56 -28.21
CA PRO A 647 -20.22 -7.43 -29.36
C PRO A 647 -18.91 -7.19 -30.18
N ASN A 648 -18.22 -8.27 -30.52
CA ASN A 648 -16.91 -8.28 -31.20
C ASN A 648 -15.73 -7.69 -30.41
N GLN A 649 -15.93 -7.22 -29.19
CA GLN A 649 -14.80 -6.90 -28.32
C GLN A 649 -14.13 -8.18 -27.80
N TYR A 650 -12.83 -8.06 -27.49
CA TYR A 650 -12.03 -9.19 -27.06
C TYR A 650 -11.01 -8.78 -25.99
N LEU A 651 -10.62 -9.76 -25.19
CA LEU A 651 -9.50 -9.68 -24.25
C LEU A 651 -8.62 -10.92 -24.38
N GLY A 652 -7.34 -10.72 -24.30
CA GLY A 652 -6.37 -11.79 -24.50
C GLY A 652 -4.95 -11.32 -24.27
N ILE A 653 -4.00 -12.08 -24.77
CA ILE A 653 -2.59 -11.84 -24.57
C ILE A 653 -1.75 -12.23 -25.78
N GLY A 654 -0.66 -11.51 -25.98
CA GLY A 654 0.44 -11.86 -26.86
C GLY A 654 1.71 -12.13 -26.08
N TRP A 655 2.55 -13.02 -26.57
CA TRP A 655 3.84 -13.36 -25.95
C TRP A 655 4.98 -13.44 -26.99
N GLU A 656 6.18 -13.57 -26.46
CA GLU A 656 7.39 -13.58 -27.27
C GLU A 656 7.46 -14.76 -28.24
N ILE A 657 8.10 -14.53 -29.38
CA ILE A 657 8.29 -15.52 -30.44
C ILE A 657 9.15 -16.70 -29.99
N GLN A 658 10.03 -16.50 -28.98
CA GLN A 658 10.91 -17.53 -28.43
C GLN A 658 10.22 -18.47 -27.44
N LYS A 659 8.99 -18.18 -27.06
CA LYS A 659 8.24 -18.97 -26.07
C LYS A 659 7.04 -19.65 -26.74
N GLU A 660 6.93 -20.95 -26.54
CA GLU A 660 5.77 -21.73 -26.94
C GLU A 660 4.79 -21.85 -25.77
N ALA A 661 3.50 -21.61 -25.98
CA ALA A 661 2.51 -21.79 -24.92
C ALA A 661 2.16 -23.27 -24.77
N GLU A 662 2.24 -23.77 -23.53
CA GLU A 662 1.78 -25.12 -23.16
C GLU A 662 0.31 -25.15 -22.78
N SER A 663 -0.16 -24.11 -22.09
CA SER A 663 -1.54 -23.97 -21.69
C SER A 663 -1.92 -22.52 -21.51
N PHE A 664 -3.21 -22.25 -21.59
CA PHE A 664 -3.79 -20.94 -21.33
C PHE A 664 -4.99 -21.07 -20.40
N CYS A 665 -5.10 -20.17 -19.42
CA CYS A 665 -6.18 -20.17 -18.46
C CYS A 665 -6.81 -18.78 -18.35
N PHE A 666 -8.13 -18.71 -18.57
CA PHE A 666 -8.97 -17.57 -18.21
C PHE A 666 -9.69 -17.88 -16.90
N ASN A 667 -9.42 -17.10 -15.87
CA ASN A 667 -10.13 -17.20 -14.60
C ASN A 667 -11.29 -16.18 -14.56
N LEU A 668 -12.47 -16.65 -14.95
CA LEU A 668 -13.68 -15.86 -15.14
C LEU A 668 -14.84 -16.42 -14.28
N PRO A 669 -14.81 -16.27 -12.95
CA PRO A 669 -15.88 -16.81 -12.11
C PRO A 669 -17.24 -16.21 -12.46
N LYS A 670 -18.28 -17.05 -12.41
CA LYS A 670 -19.70 -16.72 -12.69
C LYS A 670 -20.03 -16.37 -14.16
N SER A 671 -19.17 -16.69 -15.11
CA SER A 671 -19.43 -16.38 -16.51
C SER A 671 -19.98 -17.58 -17.29
N ASN A 672 -21.23 -17.95 -17.08
CA ASN A 672 -21.97 -18.89 -17.96
C ASN A 672 -22.67 -18.16 -19.14
N GLN A 673 -22.06 -17.09 -19.64
CA GLN A 673 -22.68 -16.30 -20.70
C GLN A 673 -22.42 -16.98 -22.08
N PRO A 674 -23.46 -17.28 -22.87
CA PRO A 674 -23.29 -17.81 -24.20
C PRO A 674 -22.62 -16.79 -25.15
N GLY A 675 -21.92 -17.31 -26.19
CA GLY A 675 -21.31 -16.43 -27.19
C GLY A 675 -19.83 -16.11 -26.95
N ARG A 676 -19.17 -16.70 -25.94
CA ARG A 676 -17.73 -16.61 -25.81
C ARG A 676 -17.07 -17.55 -26.82
N VAL A 677 -16.17 -17.02 -27.63
CA VAL A 677 -15.31 -17.80 -28.50
C VAL A 677 -13.84 -17.56 -28.15
N PHE A 678 -13.04 -18.60 -28.23
CA PHE A 678 -11.61 -18.56 -28.00
C PHE A 678 -10.89 -18.74 -29.34
N GLU A 679 -9.92 -17.89 -29.58
CA GLU A 679 -9.21 -17.82 -30.85
C GLU A 679 -7.70 -17.65 -30.60
N TRP A 680 -6.89 -18.21 -31.50
CA TRP A 680 -5.45 -18.01 -31.52
C TRP A 680 -4.97 -17.39 -32.83
N SER A 681 -3.82 -16.75 -32.82
CA SER A 681 -3.19 -16.14 -33.97
C SER A 681 -1.67 -16.20 -33.87
N ALA A 682 -1.00 -16.35 -35.04
CA ALA A 682 0.45 -16.24 -35.15
C ALA A 682 0.93 -14.79 -35.36
N ASP A 683 0.07 -13.94 -35.93
CA ASP A 683 0.42 -12.58 -36.41
C ASP A 683 -0.44 -11.47 -35.78
N GLY A 684 -1.40 -11.83 -34.93
CA GLY A 684 -2.39 -10.90 -34.33
C GLY A 684 -3.44 -10.36 -35.33
N LYS A 685 -3.43 -10.84 -36.58
CA LYS A 685 -4.37 -10.41 -37.64
C LYS A 685 -5.29 -11.55 -38.09
N SER A 686 -4.71 -12.70 -38.36
CA SER A 686 -5.42 -13.89 -38.86
C SER A 686 -5.76 -14.79 -37.69
N TRP A 687 -7.04 -15.10 -37.49
CA TRP A 687 -7.52 -15.78 -36.29
C TRP A 687 -8.14 -17.14 -36.60
N SER A 688 -7.77 -18.15 -35.82
CA SER A 688 -8.30 -19.48 -35.87
C SER A 688 -9.03 -19.83 -34.58
N LEU A 689 -10.19 -20.50 -34.67
CA LEU A 689 -10.97 -20.93 -33.50
C LEU A 689 -10.24 -22.03 -32.73
N ILE A 690 -10.37 -22.01 -31.42
CA ILE A 690 -9.93 -23.03 -30.49
C ILE A 690 -11.16 -23.88 -30.13
N PRO A 691 -11.24 -25.13 -30.65
CA PRO A 691 -12.48 -25.91 -30.53
C PRO A 691 -12.71 -26.53 -29.14
N HIS A 692 -11.65 -26.75 -28.38
CA HIS A 692 -11.73 -27.44 -27.10
C HIS A 692 -11.22 -26.57 -25.95
N VAL A 693 -12.15 -26.12 -25.13
CA VAL A 693 -11.89 -25.37 -23.91
C VAL A 693 -12.53 -26.13 -22.76
N SER A 694 -11.74 -26.50 -21.78
CA SER A 694 -12.23 -27.13 -20.55
C SER A 694 -12.64 -26.06 -19.55
N THR A 695 -13.86 -26.12 -19.02
CA THR A 695 -14.32 -25.21 -17.99
C THR A 695 -14.50 -25.97 -16.68
N GLU A 696 -13.63 -25.73 -15.71
CA GLU A 696 -13.69 -26.31 -14.37
C GLU A 696 -13.54 -25.19 -13.33
N ASN A 697 -14.37 -25.18 -12.29
CA ASN A 697 -14.32 -24.22 -11.19
C ASN A 697 -14.27 -22.75 -11.65
N ALA A 698 -15.05 -22.42 -12.68
CA ALA A 698 -15.11 -21.10 -13.32
C ALA A 698 -13.79 -20.66 -14.00
N LYS A 699 -12.92 -21.60 -14.35
CA LYS A 699 -11.71 -21.37 -15.14
C LYS A 699 -11.86 -22.01 -16.50
N ASP A 700 -11.70 -21.21 -17.54
CA ASP A 700 -11.63 -21.74 -18.92
C ASP A 700 -10.15 -22.07 -19.24
N THR A 701 -9.85 -23.31 -19.44
CA THR A 701 -8.48 -23.80 -19.68
C THR A 701 -8.34 -24.38 -21.07
N ILE A 702 -7.32 -23.95 -21.81
CA ILE A 702 -6.92 -24.41 -23.12
C ILE A 702 -5.60 -25.16 -22.94
N ARG A 703 -5.57 -26.46 -23.25
CA ARG A 703 -4.37 -27.31 -23.10
C ARG A 703 -3.73 -27.71 -24.42
N THR A 704 -4.45 -27.53 -25.52
CA THR A 704 -3.92 -27.81 -26.87
C THR A 704 -3.86 -26.52 -27.64
N ILE A 705 -2.66 -25.98 -27.78
CA ILE A 705 -2.38 -24.72 -28.44
C ILE A 705 -1.49 -25.00 -29.62
N ASP A 706 -1.78 -24.41 -30.80
CA ASP A 706 -0.90 -24.51 -31.96
C ASP A 706 0.48 -23.91 -31.63
N PRO A 707 1.59 -24.60 -31.89
CA PRO A 707 2.95 -24.09 -31.62
C PRO A 707 3.25 -22.72 -32.27
N LYS A 708 2.57 -22.41 -33.36
CA LYS A 708 2.69 -21.11 -34.04
C LYS A 708 1.97 -19.98 -33.35
N ALA A 709 1.10 -20.27 -32.38
CA ALA A 709 0.34 -19.26 -31.66
C ALA A 709 1.28 -18.28 -30.93
N ARG A 710 1.01 -17.00 -31.10
CA ARG A 710 1.66 -15.89 -30.38
C ARG A 710 0.65 -14.99 -29.71
N TYR A 711 -0.61 -15.19 -30.00
CA TYR A 711 -1.74 -14.49 -29.41
C TYR A 711 -2.87 -15.46 -29.13
N ILE A 712 -3.50 -15.32 -27.96
CA ILE A 712 -4.76 -15.98 -27.62
C ILE A 712 -5.72 -14.91 -27.10
N ARG A 713 -6.98 -15.01 -27.53
CA ARG A 713 -8.03 -14.12 -27.01
C ARG A 713 -9.35 -14.85 -26.79
N MET A 714 -10.13 -14.34 -25.85
CA MET A 714 -11.56 -14.58 -25.76
C MET A 714 -12.28 -13.41 -26.43
N ARG A 715 -13.23 -13.67 -27.35
CA ARG A 715 -14.03 -12.65 -28.03
C ARG A 715 -15.52 -12.88 -27.76
N ASN A 716 -16.24 -11.78 -27.58
CA ASN A 716 -17.69 -11.79 -27.55
C ASN A 716 -18.24 -11.94 -28.99
N ASN A 717 -18.74 -13.11 -29.31
CA ASN A 717 -19.36 -13.42 -30.61
C ASN A 717 -20.89 -13.37 -30.59
N SER A 718 -21.48 -12.85 -29.50
CA SER A 718 -22.92 -12.59 -29.40
C SER A 718 -23.26 -11.16 -29.87
N ASP A 719 -24.55 -10.91 -30.02
CA ASP A 719 -25.11 -9.58 -30.28
C ASP A 719 -25.43 -8.77 -29.02
N GLN A 720 -25.12 -9.34 -27.83
CA GLN A 720 -25.38 -8.74 -26.53
C GLN A 720 -24.08 -8.37 -25.81
N GLN A 721 -24.14 -7.33 -24.96
CA GLN A 721 -23.06 -7.00 -24.04
C GLN A 721 -22.88 -8.14 -23.01
N MET A 722 -21.64 -8.53 -22.76
CA MET A 722 -21.27 -9.43 -21.67
C MET A 722 -20.68 -8.65 -20.50
N GLU A 723 -20.95 -9.10 -19.28
CA GLU A 723 -20.27 -8.64 -18.07
C GLU A 723 -19.42 -9.78 -17.51
N LEU A 724 -18.12 -9.62 -17.52
CA LEU A 724 -17.17 -10.62 -17.06
C LEU A 724 -16.44 -10.13 -15.83
N TYR A 725 -16.45 -10.93 -14.77
CA TYR A 725 -15.58 -10.71 -13.62
C TYR A 725 -14.24 -11.39 -13.90
N VAL A 726 -13.22 -10.60 -14.25
CA VAL A 726 -11.93 -11.11 -14.70
C VAL A 726 -10.97 -11.17 -13.50
N LEU A 727 -10.74 -12.35 -12.95
CA LEU A 727 -9.72 -12.57 -11.92
C LEU A 727 -8.32 -12.65 -12.53
N GLY A 728 -8.21 -12.95 -13.81
CA GLY A 728 -6.98 -12.92 -14.56
C GLY A 728 -6.96 -13.89 -15.73
N PHE A 729 -5.91 -13.83 -16.52
CA PHE A 729 -5.60 -14.81 -17.55
C PHE A 729 -4.10 -15.02 -17.66
N THR A 730 -3.69 -16.28 -17.90
CA THR A 730 -2.29 -16.71 -17.82
C THR A 730 -1.99 -17.68 -18.94
N ALA A 731 -0.90 -17.48 -19.66
CA ALA A 731 -0.28 -18.49 -20.50
C ALA A 731 0.89 -19.13 -19.75
N THR A 732 0.92 -20.45 -19.66
CA THR A 732 2.11 -21.20 -19.27
C THR A 732 2.95 -21.42 -20.50
N THR A 733 4.22 -21.02 -20.47
CA THR A 733 5.10 -21.08 -21.63
C THR A 733 6.36 -21.88 -21.32
N LYS A 734 6.93 -22.46 -22.34
CA LYS A 734 8.29 -23.00 -22.32
C LYS A 734 9.12 -22.29 -23.39
N GLN A 735 10.43 -22.30 -23.24
CA GLN A 735 11.30 -21.82 -24.30
C GLN A 735 11.16 -22.75 -25.50
N ASP A 736 10.93 -22.17 -26.69
CA ASP A 736 10.84 -22.97 -27.90
C ASP A 736 12.22 -23.52 -28.25
N PRO A 737 12.44 -24.84 -28.19
CA PRO A 737 13.75 -25.45 -28.48
C PRO A 737 14.12 -25.37 -29.96
N GLN A 738 13.19 -24.96 -30.85
CA GLN A 738 13.41 -24.87 -32.28
C GLN A 738 13.76 -23.45 -32.73
N ILE A 739 13.72 -22.46 -31.84
CA ILE A 739 14.09 -21.11 -32.23
C ILE A 739 15.60 -21.02 -32.45
N ASN A 740 15.96 -20.68 -33.68
CA ASN A 740 17.30 -20.28 -34.00
C ASN A 740 17.61 -18.95 -33.32
N GLU A 741 18.60 -18.90 -32.42
CA GLU A 741 19.05 -17.66 -31.74
C GLU A 741 19.30 -16.49 -32.71
N ALA A 742 19.63 -16.82 -33.98
CA ALA A 742 19.76 -15.82 -35.02
C ALA A 742 18.48 -14.99 -35.29
N LEU A 743 17.29 -15.50 -34.91
CA LEU A 743 16.04 -14.76 -35.06
C LEU A 743 15.89 -13.64 -34.03
N MET A 744 16.56 -13.78 -32.88
CA MET A 744 16.52 -12.74 -31.82
C MET A 744 17.06 -11.39 -32.30
N MET A 745 17.95 -11.39 -33.32
CA MET A 745 18.45 -10.16 -33.91
C MET A 745 17.45 -9.46 -34.85
N TYR A 746 16.29 -10.07 -35.10
CA TYR A 746 15.28 -9.59 -36.06
C TYR A 746 13.86 -9.65 -35.53
N ASP A 747 13.69 -9.90 -34.22
CA ASP A 747 12.37 -10.13 -33.59
C ASP A 747 11.67 -8.85 -33.13
N MET A 748 12.30 -7.69 -33.40
CA MET A 748 11.79 -6.41 -32.97
C MET A 748 11.60 -6.30 -31.45
N ASN A 749 12.47 -6.97 -30.70
CA ASN A 749 12.51 -6.93 -29.24
C ASN A 749 13.92 -6.56 -28.79
N LEU A 750 14.10 -5.35 -28.25
CA LEU A 750 15.40 -4.85 -27.80
C LEU A 750 15.87 -5.50 -26.50
N ASP A 751 15.03 -6.28 -25.81
CA ASP A 751 15.37 -6.96 -24.57
C ASP A 751 15.94 -8.36 -24.80
N THR A 752 15.80 -8.91 -26.03
CA THR A 752 16.42 -10.17 -26.47
C THR A 752 17.72 -9.87 -27.21
N TYR A 753 18.61 -10.84 -27.24
CA TYR A 753 19.87 -10.69 -27.98
C TYR A 753 20.46 -12.05 -28.36
N LYS A 754 21.24 -12.03 -29.44
CA LYS A 754 22.18 -13.12 -29.81
C LYS A 754 23.57 -12.78 -29.31
N ASN A 755 24.24 -13.73 -28.68
CA ASN A 755 25.67 -13.62 -28.41
C ASN A 755 26.46 -13.77 -29.73
N LEU A 756 27.35 -12.84 -30.00
CA LEU A 756 28.39 -12.97 -31.02
C LEU A 756 29.72 -13.21 -30.33
N ASN A 757 30.21 -14.44 -30.43
CA ASN A 757 31.47 -14.86 -29.79
C ASN A 757 32.70 -14.45 -30.64
N PRO A 758 33.90 -14.36 -30.01
CA PRO A 758 35.13 -14.13 -30.75
C PRO A 758 35.35 -15.22 -31.81
N GLY A 759 35.60 -14.78 -33.04
CA GLY A 759 35.76 -15.64 -34.22
C GLY A 759 34.43 -16.02 -34.93
N GLU A 760 33.29 -15.71 -34.36
CA GLU A 760 32.01 -15.79 -35.05
C GLU A 760 31.79 -14.58 -35.97
N MET A 761 30.99 -14.78 -37.03
CA MET A 761 30.70 -13.79 -38.05
C MET A 761 29.22 -13.88 -38.42
N ILE A 762 28.56 -12.73 -38.51
CA ILE A 762 27.20 -12.65 -39.02
C ILE A 762 27.20 -11.89 -40.35
N HIS A 763 26.56 -12.50 -41.32
CA HIS A 763 26.44 -11.94 -42.65
C HIS A 763 25.07 -11.28 -42.86
N ILE A 764 25.06 -10.07 -43.42
CA ILE A 764 23.89 -9.26 -43.72
C ILE A 764 23.91 -8.91 -45.17
N LYS A 765 22.96 -9.37 -46.00
CA LYS A 765 22.82 -9.02 -47.40
C LYS A 765 22.42 -7.56 -47.54
N CYS A 766 23.02 -6.87 -48.49
CA CYS A 766 22.83 -5.44 -48.78
C CYS A 766 21.78 -5.17 -49.84
N ASP A 767 21.13 -6.19 -50.38
CA ASP A 767 20.16 -6.04 -51.47
C ASP A 767 18.94 -5.23 -50.99
N ASP A 768 18.57 -4.20 -51.73
CA ASP A 768 17.38 -3.37 -51.54
C ASP A 768 17.27 -2.63 -50.21
N ILE A 769 18.40 -2.34 -49.53
CA ILE A 769 18.42 -1.58 -48.29
C ILE A 769 19.10 -0.21 -48.45
N ASN A 770 18.56 0.82 -47.81
CA ASN A 770 19.08 2.18 -47.82
C ASN A 770 19.90 2.55 -46.59
N ALA A 771 19.63 1.84 -45.48
CA ALA A 771 20.39 1.97 -44.25
C ALA A 771 20.28 0.69 -43.42
N VAL A 772 21.25 0.48 -42.52
CA VAL A 772 21.24 -0.59 -41.52
C VAL A 772 21.56 -0.01 -40.17
N SER A 773 20.70 -0.30 -39.20
CA SER A 773 20.91 0.11 -37.81
C SER A 773 21.18 -1.12 -36.94
N PHE A 774 22.24 -1.06 -36.13
CA PHE A 774 22.65 -2.10 -35.18
C PHE A 774 22.47 -1.61 -33.76
N PHE A 775 21.84 -2.43 -32.93
CA PHE A 775 21.70 -2.23 -31.49
C PHE A 775 22.57 -3.27 -30.78
N LEU A 776 23.73 -2.83 -30.31
CA LEU A 776 24.76 -3.69 -29.73
C LEU A 776 25.00 -3.32 -28.28
N SER A 777 25.34 -4.34 -27.45
CA SER A 777 25.83 -4.14 -26.09
C SER A 777 27.00 -5.06 -25.76
N GLY A 778 27.79 -4.70 -24.76
CA GLY A 778 28.96 -5.43 -24.27
C GLY A 778 29.69 -4.60 -23.21
N SER A 779 30.87 -5.03 -22.79
CA SER A 779 31.72 -4.23 -21.90
C SER A 779 32.22 -2.96 -22.61
N ASN A 780 32.59 -1.94 -21.89
CA ASN A 780 33.09 -0.67 -22.45
C ASN A 780 34.41 -0.83 -23.25
N GLU A 781 35.07 -1.97 -23.16
CA GLU A 781 36.29 -2.31 -23.88
C GLU A 781 36.01 -3.14 -25.13
N ASN A 782 34.76 -3.57 -25.34
CA ASN A 782 34.39 -4.34 -26.53
C ASN A 782 34.38 -3.49 -27.79
N LEU A 783 35.13 -3.93 -28.78
CA LEU A 783 35.17 -3.36 -30.12
C LEU A 783 34.46 -4.26 -31.12
N VAL A 784 33.81 -3.66 -32.09
CA VAL A 784 33.17 -4.34 -33.20
C VAL A 784 33.75 -3.86 -34.54
N SER A 785 33.89 -4.78 -35.47
CA SER A 785 34.21 -4.48 -36.89
C SER A 785 33.03 -4.85 -37.75
N ILE A 786 32.64 -3.95 -38.63
CA ILE A 786 31.70 -4.22 -39.76
C ILE A 786 32.46 -4.04 -41.05
N THR A 787 32.57 -5.11 -41.80
CA THR A 787 33.35 -5.20 -43.03
C THR A 787 32.38 -5.41 -44.18
N GLY A 788 32.51 -4.62 -45.25
CA GLY A 788 31.83 -4.80 -46.54
C GLY A 788 32.52 -5.86 -47.38
N LEU A 789 31.74 -6.72 -48.01
CA LEU A 789 32.20 -7.74 -48.94
C LEU A 789 31.63 -7.42 -50.33
N SER A 790 32.51 -7.15 -51.27
CA SER A 790 32.15 -6.89 -52.68
C SER A 790 31.82 -8.19 -53.45
N GLN A 791 31.25 -8.10 -54.64
CA GLN A 791 30.87 -9.29 -55.43
C GLN A 791 32.08 -10.09 -55.90
N ASP A 792 33.24 -9.46 -56.04
CA ASP A 792 34.53 -10.07 -56.42
C ASP A 792 35.34 -10.58 -55.23
N GLY A 793 34.79 -10.44 -53.97
CA GLY A 793 35.36 -11.01 -52.74
C GLY A 793 36.32 -10.08 -52.00
N GLU A 794 36.47 -8.81 -52.44
CA GLU A 794 37.26 -7.83 -51.70
C GLU A 794 36.57 -7.44 -50.37
N LYS A 795 37.36 -7.29 -49.30
CA LYS A 795 36.90 -6.91 -47.96
C LYS A 795 37.43 -5.54 -47.58
N ASN A 796 36.51 -4.64 -47.22
CA ASN A 796 36.86 -3.29 -46.73
C ASN A 796 36.13 -2.99 -45.41
N ILE A 797 36.84 -2.43 -44.43
CA ILE A 797 36.23 -2.04 -43.17
C ILE A 797 35.31 -0.83 -43.38
N VAL A 798 34.01 -1.00 -43.11
CA VAL A 798 32.99 0.04 -43.18
C VAL A 798 32.89 0.78 -41.84
N TYR A 799 33.01 0.03 -40.74
CA TYR A 799 33.00 0.58 -39.38
C TYR A 799 33.90 -0.23 -38.48
N GLN A 800 34.64 0.46 -37.60
CA GLN A 800 35.39 -0.16 -36.52
C GLN A 800 35.35 0.76 -35.34
N GLY A 801 34.84 0.27 -34.18
CA GLY A 801 34.69 1.10 -33.01
C GLY A 801 34.02 0.37 -31.85
N ASN A 802 33.60 1.14 -30.85
CA ASN A 802 32.94 0.61 -29.69
C ASN A 802 31.53 0.05 -30.00
N VAL A 803 31.09 -0.93 -29.23
CA VAL A 803 29.70 -1.42 -29.27
C VAL A 803 28.75 -0.30 -28.87
N GLY A 804 27.52 -0.34 -29.39
CA GLY A 804 26.49 0.66 -29.13
C GLY A 804 25.45 0.69 -30.25
N TYR A 805 24.79 1.84 -30.44
CA TYR A 805 23.97 2.07 -31.62
C TYR A 805 24.84 2.53 -32.77
N ILE A 806 24.77 1.80 -33.89
CA ILE A 806 25.53 2.10 -35.13
C ILE A 806 24.54 2.15 -36.26
N LYS A 807 24.51 3.26 -37.02
CA LYS A 807 23.72 3.39 -38.24
C LYS A 807 24.67 3.57 -39.42
N LEU A 808 24.54 2.71 -40.40
CA LEU A 808 25.24 2.79 -41.70
C LEU A 808 24.24 3.21 -42.77
N ASN A 809 24.53 4.29 -43.48
CA ASN A 809 23.75 4.73 -44.65
C ASN A 809 24.26 4.07 -45.93
N LYS A 810 23.44 3.97 -46.96
CA LYS A 810 23.73 3.30 -48.21
C LYS A 810 25.08 3.71 -48.84
N THR A 811 25.41 4.97 -48.78
CA THR A 811 26.69 5.50 -49.29
C THR A 811 27.94 4.91 -48.63
N MET A 812 27.78 4.29 -47.45
CA MET A 812 28.89 3.64 -46.74
C MET A 812 29.10 2.18 -47.15
N PHE A 813 28.11 1.58 -47.85
CA PHE A 813 28.14 0.17 -48.20
C PHE A 813 27.57 -0.12 -49.63
N GLU A 814 27.39 0.89 -50.47
CA GLU A 814 26.78 0.76 -51.82
C GLU A 814 27.60 -0.12 -52.77
N ASP A 815 28.91 -0.23 -52.56
CA ASP A 815 29.81 -1.05 -53.35
C ASP A 815 29.86 -2.52 -52.88
N PHE A 816 29.14 -2.89 -51.82
CA PHE A 816 29.22 -4.20 -51.22
C PHE A 816 27.93 -4.99 -51.40
N SER A 817 28.07 -6.30 -51.64
CA SER A 817 26.94 -7.24 -51.72
C SER A 817 26.44 -7.68 -50.33
N SER A 818 27.31 -7.65 -49.31
CA SER A 818 26.99 -7.97 -47.94
C SER A 818 27.89 -7.29 -46.92
N LEU A 819 27.41 -7.18 -45.69
CA LEU A 819 28.17 -6.75 -44.53
C LEU A 819 28.45 -7.95 -43.61
N GLU A 820 29.66 -7.99 -43.07
CA GLU A 820 30.09 -8.96 -42.05
C GLU A 820 30.33 -8.24 -40.75
N ILE A 821 29.63 -8.64 -39.66
CA ILE A 821 29.88 -8.13 -38.34
C ILE A 821 30.66 -9.14 -37.50
N THR A 822 31.74 -8.66 -36.85
CA THR A 822 32.61 -9.45 -35.98
C THR A 822 32.96 -8.69 -34.72
N THR A 823 33.19 -9.39 -33.58
CA THR A 823 33.79 -8.76 -32.40
C THR A 823 35.33 -8.71 -32.54
N ILE A 824 35.93 -7.59 -32.10
CA ILE A 824 37.38 -7.45 -31.99
C ILE A 824 37.76 -7.61 -30.54
N GLY A 825 38.41 -8.70 -30.16
CA GLY A 825 38.81 -8.96 -28.81
C GLY A 825 38.50 -10.38 -28.37
N LYS A 826 38.55 -10.60 -27.04
CA LYS A 826 38.37 -11.92 -26.43
C LYS A 826 37.00 -12.14 -25.81
N GLU A 827 36.18 -11.13 -25.75
CA GLU A 827 34.84 -11.18 -25.12
C GLU A 827 33.75 -11.15 -26.17
N SER A 828 32.64 -11.80 -25.88
CA SER A 828 31.44 -11.78 -26.71
C SER A 828 30.74 -10.44 -26.60
N ILE A 829 30.04 -10.03 -27.67
CA ILE A 829 29.11 -8.90 -27.66
C ILE A 829 27.67 -9.41 -27.86
N HIS A 830 26.72 -8.61 -27.46
CA HIS A 830 25.30 -8.91 -27.63
C HIS A 830 24.76 -8.12 -28.81
N ILE A 831 24.07 -8.79 -29.72
CA ILE A 831 23.34 -8.16 -30.83
C ILE A 831 21.87 -8.23 -30.50
N HIS A 832 21.29 -7.11 -30.08
CA HIS A 832 19.88 -7.02 -29.69
C HIS A 832 18.99 -6.94 -30.94
N GLN A 833 19.34 -6.08 -31.88
CA GLN A 833 18.52 -5.91 -33.08
C GLN A 833 19.35 -5.41 -34.23
N ILE A 834 18.99 -5.88 -35.44
CA ILE A 834 19.47 -5.36 -36.73
C ILE A 834 18.24 -4.90 -37.49
N VAL A 835 18.14 -3.58 -37.76
CA VAL A 835 17.04 -2.98 -38.52
C VAL A 835 17.54 -2.63 -39.90
N ARG A 836 16.86 -3.14 -40.92
CA ARG A 836 17.10 -2.86 -42.34
C ARG A 836 16.08 -1.84 -42.80
N GLU A 837 16.54 -0.71 -43.40
CA GLU A 837 15.70 0.41 -43.83
C GLU A 837 15.68 0.50 -45.35
#